data_3905770ad0d3953abfe9cdbd6559754f
#
_entry.id   3905770ad0d3953abfe9cdbd6559754f
#
_cell.length_a   1.000
_cell.length_b   1.000
_cell.length_c   1.000
_cell.angle_alpha   90.00
_cell.angle_beta   90.00
_cell.angle_gamma   90.00
#
_symmetry.space_group_name_H-M   'P 1'
#
loop_
_entity.id
_entity.type
_entity.pdbx_description
1 polymer ?
#
loop_
_entity_poly.entity_id
_entity_poly.type
_entity_poly.pdbx_seq_one_letter_code
_entity_poly.pdbx_strand_id
1 'polypeptide(L)'
;MRKAATYLWAGFFLLSTELSGQSVGLVLGGGGAKGLSHIGVIKALEEHHIPIDYVAGTSIGAIIAGLYAIGYTPDEMINIIHSDDFNAWYRGLDEHGYATYIYRREPTPDMFSFSFGRSDRREDRGLKLALPVSLVSPYQMDLAIVQLFAQASARSGYDFDRLMVPFRCVSADIVRKKPYVARSGDLGSAIRASMTFPLVFKPIMIDSVLLLDGGVYNNFPWDIMEQDFGPDVIIGAPCVSNAPIPDEDDVVLQIRNLVTFESDYHIPPEKGVLIDADYTMYGFMDFHKADEIIAEGYEAALAHMEELKQRISRRTAPEELSHKRAAFRAGYLPLIFKDVHVDGSISRKQQHFIDRTIRQNRNQSFDFEQLKHGYYRVLATRQVNTFYPKALMRPDSLFDVYIKATNAAPLRISIGGNISSSSLNQGYVGLEYRILEATLAKTALDIWAGRLYSGLSLYWRQDLGVRPLFFYEISLTGHRFDYFSGAQELFYSDNHPNNMQETEVFATVSGGTPLSFHRSYVMKLGADMGANLFTYFSGTDFNSDDIPDRATLRYISPFLAINRNTLNYKQYPTQGNNQLLNFRLVSGRETHMPGTRSLREGRTSNKPRSMLTARFFDERYYRISDHFSLGVLADVAMGGGSFMSDYISTVMAQPAFQPTPHSKTLMLDQYRAESYLGGGLMPVLRFNQSLSLHLSGFYFLPYKKTIQDDLGNLSYAQAFSLHSWMAAAALVWQSPLGPVSVSTNYYDRETNKLYTQLNIGYLIFKRKALSR
;
A
#
# COMPACT_ATOMS: atom_id res chain seq x y z
N MET A 1 13.31 72.14 -48.07
CA MET A 1 13.85 70.92 -47.34
C MET A 1 13.03 70.52 -46.11
N ARG A 2 12.12 71.32 -45.56
CA ARG A 2 11.31 70.90 -44.36
C ARG A 2 10.06 70.07 -44.69
N LYS A 3 9.57 70.02 -45.93
CA LYS A 3 8.39 69.23 -46.33
C LYS A 3 8.72 67.80 -46.78
N ALA A 4 9.96 67.46 -47.12
CA ALA A 4 10.38 66.15 -47.52
C ALA A 4 10.68 65.24 -46.31
N ALA A 5 11.08 65.78 -45.12
CA ALA A 5 11.33 65.05 -43.90
C ALA A 5 10.05 64.54 -43.20
N THR A 6 8.92 65.28 -43.39
CA THR A 6 7.62 64.89 -42.76
C THR A 6 6.96 63.70 -43.45
N TYR A 7 7.20 63.50 -44.74
CA TYR A 7 6.66 62.35 -45.48
C TYR A 7 7.52 61.07 -45.29
N LEU A 8 8.80 61.20 -44.99
CA LEU A 8 9.65 60.05 -44.61
C LEU A 8 9.34 59.49 -43.20
N TRP A 9 8.94 60.37 -42.25
CA TRP A 9 8.51 59.97 -40.92
C TRP A 9 7.08 59.37 -40.92
N ALA A 10 6.19 59.82 -41.74
CA ALA A 10 4.84 59.25 -41.92
C ALA A 10 4.87 57.91 -42.65
N GLY A 11 5.84 57.70 -43.57
CA GLY A 11 6.06 56.41 -44.23
C GLY A 11 6.69 55.33 -43.30
N PHE A 12 7.46 55.76 -42.29
CA PHE A 12 8.06 54.79 -41.31
C PHE A 12 7.09 54.40 -40.19
N PHE A 13 6.03 55.19 -39.95
CA PHE A 13 4.99 54.86 -38.94
C PHE A 13 3.84 54.01 -39.52
N LEU A 14 3.80 53.84 -40.86
CA LEU A 14 2.79 53.01 -41.54
C LEU A 14 3.33 51.57 -41.90
N LEU A 15 4.58 51.27 -41.55
CA LEU A 15 5.21 49.96 -41.82
C LEU A 15 5.52 49.12 -40.53
N SER A 16 5.06 49.59 -39.39
CA SER A 16 4.89 48.72 -38.23
C SER A 16 3.48 48.10 -38.25
N THR A 17 3.10 47.44 -39.33
CA THR A 17 2.22 46.30 -39.22
C THR A 17 3.01 45.31 -38.41
N GLU A 18 2.67 45.14 -37.14
CA GLU A 18 3.04 43.93 -36.42
C GLU A 18 2.71 42.80 -37.39
N LEU A 19 3.74 42.11 -37.90
CA LEU A 19 3.59 40.79 -38.42
C LEU A 19 3.17 39.96 -37.22
N SER A 20 1.88 40.04 -36.86
CA SER A 20 1.25 39.08 -35.94
C SER A 20 1.43 37.73 -36.60
N GLY A 21 2.46 37.02 -36.19
CA GLY A 21 2.68 35.69 -36.70
C GLY A 21 1.46 34.83 -36.33
N GLN A 22 1.01 34.03 -37.27
CA GLN A 22 -0.10 33.10 -37.11
C GLN A 22 -0.04 32.36 -35.78
N SER A 23 -1.08 32.41 -34.96
CA SER A 23 -1.17 31.81 -33.64
C SER A 23 -1.75 30.40 -33.71
N VAL A 24 -1.21 29.50 -32.91
CA VAL A 24 -1.57 28.06 -32.91
C VAL A 24 -1.97 27.60 -31.51
N GLY A 25 -3.16 27.02 -31.39
CA GLY A 25 -3.68 26.40 -30.17
C GLY A 25 -3.63 24.89 -30.26
N LEU A 26 -3.17 24.23 -29.21
CA LEU A 26 -3.17 22.76 -29.08
C LEU A 26 -4.20 22.33 -28.05
N VAL A 27 -5.11 21.44 -28.44
CA VAL A 27 -6.18 20.88 -27.58
C VAL A 27 -5.97 19.40 -27.38
N LEU A 28 -5.86 18.97 -26.12
CA LEU A 28 -5.60 17.59 -25.72
C LEU A 28 -6.78 17.01 -24.95
N GLY A 29 -7.36 15.93 -25.47
CA GLY A 29 -8.51 15.26 -24.88
C GLY A 29 -8.17 14.35 -23.68
N GLY A 30 -9.19 14.02 -22.89
CA GLY A 30 -9.08 13.04 -21.82
C GLY A 30 -9.25 11.61 -22.33
N GLY A 31 -8.64 10.61 -21.64
CA GLY A 31 -8.75 9.20 -22.05
C GLY A 31 -7.92 8.20 -21.25
N GLY A 32 -7.46 8.54 -20.06
CA GLY A 32 -6.58 7.70 -19.23
C GLY A 32 -5.27 7.38 -19.94
N ALA A 33 -4.80 6.13 -19.94
CA ALA A 33 -3.52 5.74 -20.53
C ALA A 33 -3.41 6.09 -22.02
N LYS A 34 -4.53 6.10 -22.76
CA LYS A 34 -4.55 6.46 -24.18
C LYS A 34 -4.02 7.87 -24.44
N GLY A 35 -4.22 8.79 -23.49
CA GLY A 35 -3.72 10.16 -23.58
C GLY A 35 -2.20 10.31 -23.48
N LEU A 36 -1.45 9.24 -23.22
CA LEU A 36 0.00 9.25 -23.40
C LEU A 36 0.41 9.50 -24.86
N SER A 37 -0.48 9.21 -25.83
CA SER A 37 -0.33 9.57 -27.24
C SER A 37 -0.04 11.06 -27.46
N HIS A 38 -0.57 11.94 -26.59
CA HIS A 38 -0.32 13.37 -26.67
C HIS A 38 1.16 13.75 -26.57
N ILE A 39 1.97 12.95 -25.86
CA ILE A 39 3.43 13.16 -25.79
C ILE A 39 4.04 12.93 -27.18
N GLY A 40 3.60 11.88 -27.89
CA GLY A 40 4.01 11.61 -29.25
C GLY A 40 3.59 12.72 -30.24
N VAL A 41 2.35 13.21 -30.10
CA VAL A 41 1.85 14.34 -30.91
C VAL A 41 2.72 15.58 -30.70
N ILE A 42 2.97 15.99 -29.45
CA ILE A 42 3.80 17.15 -29.14
C ILE A 42 5.23 16.95 -29.69
N LYS A 43 5.80 15.76 -29.55
CA LYS A 43 7.13 15.43 -30.07
C LYS A 43 7.21 15.63 -31.59
N ALA A 44 6.25 15.10 -32.35
CA ALA A 44 6.20 15.29 -33.79
C ALA A 44 6.03 16.75 -34.20
N LEU A 45 5.17 17.51 -33.49
CA LEU A 45 4.99 18.95 -33.75
C LEU A 45 6.29 19.74 -33.54
N GLU A 46 7.02 19.47 -32.43
CA GLU A 46 8.30 20.15 -32.16
C GLU A 46 9.38 19.79 -33.18
N GLU A 47 9.54 18.50 -33.51
CA GLU A 47 10.52 18.05 -34.50
C GLU A 47 10.30 18.63 -35.90
N HIS A 48 9.04 18.93 -36.21
CA HIS A 48 8.67 19.60 -37.46
C HIS A 48 8.50 21.12 -37.34
N HIS A 49 8.93 21.70 -36.21
CA HIS A 49 8.96 23.13 -35.96
C HIS A 49 7.57 23.81 -35.99
N ILE A 50 6.50 23.06 -35.74
CA ILE A 50 5.14 23.60 -35.64
C ILE A 50 5.04 24.36 -34.31
N PRO A 51 4.66 25.67 -34.33
CA PRO A 51 4.52 26.43 -33.10
C PRO A 51 3.33 25.97 -32.26
N ILE A 52 3.43 26.11 -30.92
CA ILE A 52 2.33 25.92 -29.97
C ILE A 52 2.30 27.15 -29.07
N ASP A 53 1.32 28.02 -29.28
CA ASP A 53 1.20 29.31 -28.58
C ASP A 53 0.26 29.22 -27.38
N TYR A 54 -0.75 28.35 -27.48
CA TYR A 54 -1.76 28.10 -26.43
C TYR A 54 -2.00 26.61 -26.26
N VAL A 55 -2.32 26.18 -25.06
CA VAL A 55 -2.70 24.78 -24.79
C VAL A 55 -3.97 24.73 -23.95
N ALA A 56 -4.83 23.76 -24.25
CA ALA A 56 -5.99 23.41 -23.41
C ALA A 56 -6.08 21.89 -23.24
N GLY A 57 -6.53 21.45 -22.09
CA GLY A 57 -6.61 20.01 -21.85
C GLY A 57 -7.64 19.60 -20.81
N THR A 58 -8.08 18.35 -20.93
CA THR A 58 -8.97 17.67 -19.99
C THR A 58 -8.33 16.36 -19.53
N SER A 59 -8.43 16.04 -18.21
CA SER A 59 -7.95 14.77 -17.64
C SER A 59 -6.45 14.55 -17.91
N ILE A 60 -6.07 13.41 -18.50
CA ILE A 60 -4.67 13.16 -18.91
C ILE A 60 -4.16 14.24 -19.88
N GLY A 61 -5.04 14.75 -20.76
CA GLY A 61 -4.71 15.87 -21.64
C GLY A 61 -4.34 17.13 -20.86
N ALA A 62 -4.99 17.40 -19.72
CA ALA A 62 -4.63 18.50 -18.84
C ALA A 62 -3.27 18.30 -18.14
N ILE A 63 -2.92 17.06 -17.81
CA ILE A 63 -1.60 16.73 -17.25
C ILE A 63 -0.51 17.02 -18.28
N ILE A 64 -0.63 16.47 -19.49
CA ILE A 64 0.37 16.62 -20.56
C ILE A 64 0.46 18.09 -21.02
N ALA A 65 -0.69 18.74 -21.26
CA ALA A 65 -0.72 20.17 -21.59
C ALA A 65 -0.13 21.05 -20.50
N GLY A 66 -0.41 20.74 -19.22
CA GLY A 66 0.14 21.43 -18.06
C GLY A 66 1.65 21.27 -17.93
N LEU A 67 2.18 20.07 -18.12
CA LEU A 67 3.63 19.82 -18.15
C LEU A 67 4.29 20.60 -19.30
N TYR A 68 3.67 20.60 -20.48
CA TYR A 68 4.14 21.40 -21.61
C TYR A 68 4.13 22.90 -21.30
N ALA A 69 3.03 23.39 -20.73
CA ALA A 69 2.85 24.80 -20.38
C ALA A 69 3.89 25.32 -19.37
N ILE A 70 4.48 24.47 -18.58
CA ILE A 70 5.54 24.82 -17.62
C ILE A 70 6.94 24.49 -18.13
N GLY A 71 7.06 24.06 -19.40
CA GLY A 71 8.34 23.91 -20.10
C GLY A 71 8.97 22.52 -20.03
N TYR A 72 8.20 21.45 -19.76
CA TYR A 72 8.72 20.08 -19.93
C TYR A 72 8.85 19.76 -21.42
N THR A 73 9.93 19.08 -21.78
CA THR A 73 10.11 18.50 -23.12
C THR A 73 9.37 17.17 -23.22
N PRO A 74 9.02 16.70 -24.41
CA PRO A 74 8.47 15.35 -24.61
C PRO A 74 9.34 14.25 -23.97
N ASP A 75 10.67 14.34 -24.11
CA ASP A 75 11.59 13.34 -23.53
C ASP A 75 11.62 13.38 -21.99
N GLU A 76 11.50 14.57 -21.37
CA GLU A 76 11.35 14.68 -19.93
C GLU A 76 10.00 14.07 -19.46
N MET A 77 8.92 14.23 -20.22
CA MET A 77 7.62 13.59 -19.93
C MET A 77 7.71 12.06 -20.03
N ILE A 78 8.38 11.53 -21.05
CA ILE A 78 8.64 10.10 -21.22
C ILE A 78 9.43 9.56 -20.02
N ASN A 79 10.46 10.29 -19.57
CA ASN A 79 11.23 9.89 -18.39
C ASN A 79 10.38 9.83 -17.10
N ILE A 80 9.42 10.75 -16.94
CA ILE A 80 8.46 10.69 -15.82
C ILE A 80 7.61 9.41 -15.92
N ILE A 81 7.06 9.12 -17.11
CA ILE A 81 6.20 7.93 -17.31
C ILE A 81 6.93 6.62 -17.04
N HIS A 82 8.23 6.54 -17.35
CA HIS A 82 9.06 5.36 -17.08
C HIS A 82 9.54 5.25 -15.64
N SER A 83 9.32 6.25 -14.80
CA SER A 83 9.77 6.20 -13.42
C SER A 83 8.96 5.22 -12.55
N ASP A 84 9.62 4.62 -11.57
CA ASP A 84 8.96 3.80 -10.55
C ASP A 84 7.91 4.61 -9.78
N ASP A 85 8.15 5.90 -9.59
CA ASP A 85 7.24 6.83 -8.93
C ASP A 85 5.92 6.95 -9.68
N PHE A 86 5.95 7.14 -11.01
CA PHE A 86 4.74 7.21 -11.82
C PHE A 86 3.90 5.92 -11.71
N ASN A 87 4.58 4.76 -11.75
CA ASN A 87 3.91 3.47 -11.57
C ASN A 87 3.23 3.38 -10.18
N ALA A 88 3.85 3.91 -9.15
CA ALA A 88 3.26 3.99 -7.81
C ALA A 88 2.08 4.97 -7.76
N TRP A 89 2.15 6.11 -8.47
CA TRP A 89 1.10 7.14 -8.46
C TRP A 89 -0.23 6.63 -9.04
N TYR A 90 -0.23 6.08 -10.26
CA TYR A 90 -1.49 5.66 -10.89
C TYR A 90 -2.08 4.39 -10.28
N ARG A 91 -1.25 3.56 -9.63
CA ARG A 91 -1.73 2.37 -8.87
C ARG A 91 -2.13 2.69 -7.43
N GLY A 92 -1.78 3.85 -6.91
CA GLY A 92 -1.99 4.20 -5.51
C GLY A 92 -1.22 3.30 -4.55
N LEU A 93 -0.05 2.79 -4.98
CA LEU A 93 0.77 1.90 -4.16
C LEU A 93 1.51 2.71 -3.08
N ASP A 94 1.60 2.17 -1.87
CA ASP A 94 2.42 2.76 -0.82
C ASP A 94 3.89 2.77 -1.25
N GLU A 95 4.54 3.92 -1.19
CA GLU A 95 5.96 4.06 -1.50
C GLU A 95 6.79 3.28 -0.47
N HIS A 96 7.49 2.23 -0.93
CA HIS A 96 8.16 1.25 -0.07
C HIS A 96 9.19 1.83 0.91
N GLY A 97 9.73 3.03 0.63
CA GLY A 97 10.70 3.71 1.49
C GLY A 97 10.11 4.49 2.67
N TYR A 98 8.83 4.87 2.59
CA TYR A 98 8.18 5.76 3.55
C TYR A 98 7.08 5.07 4.38
N ALA A 99 6.67 3.85 4.00
CA ALA A 99 5.69 3.08 4.77
C ALA A 99 6.25 2.80 6.17
N THR A 100 5.74 3.53 7.15
CA THR A 100 6.15 3.39 8.54
C THR A 100 5.49 2.15 9.12
N TYR A 101 6.13 1.00 8.93
CA TYR A 101 5.71 -0.30 9.48
C TYR A 101 5.58 -0.29 11.01
N ILE A 102 6.04 0.77 11.65
CA ILE A 102 5.92 0.98 13.11
C ILE A 102 4.46 0.93 13.60
N TYR A 103 3.50 1.35 12.76
CA TYR A 103 2.07 1.30 13.10
C TYR A 103 1.41 -0.02 12.73
N ARG A 104 2.15 -0.94 12.09
CA ARG A 104 1.62 -2.24 11.66
C ARG A 104 1.47 -3.17 12.85
N ARG A 105 0.28 -3.76 13.00
CA ARG A 105 0.05 -4.86 13.95
C ARG A 105 0.56 -6.18 13.39
N GLU A 106 0.68 -7.20 14.26
CA GLU A 106 0.81 -8.59 13.81
C GLU A 106 -0.34 -8.92 12.84
N PRO A 107 -0.07 -9.69 11.77
CA PRO A 107 -1.09 -10.10 10.83
C PRO A 107 -2.24 -10.84 11.52
N THR A 108 -3.46 -10.54 11.12
CA THR A 108 -4.70 -11.20 11.53
C THR A 108 -5.37 -11.83 10.31
N PRO A 109 -6.21 -12.86 10.45
CA PRO A 109 -6.84 -13.55 9.32
C PRO A 109 -8.04 -12.79 8.75
N ASP A 110 -8.05 -11.45 8.84
CA ASP A 110 -9.10 -10.62 8.28
C ASP A 110 -9.09 -10.65 6.74
N MET A 111 -10.27 -10.88 6.16
CA MET A 111 -10.56 -10.87 4.71
C MET A 111 -11.32 -9.61 4.33
N PHE A 112 -12.33 -9.26 5.11
CA PHE A 112 -13.16 -8.09 4.93
C PHE A 112 -12.99 -7.11 6.07
N SER A 113 -13.09 -5.82 5.77
CA SER A 113 -13.08 -4.78 6.80
C SER A 113 -14.09 -3.69 6.45
N PHE A 114 -14.86 -3.31 7.44
CA PHE A 114 -15.84 -2.25 7.38
C PHE A 114 -15.44 -1.16 8.35
N SER A 115 -15.40 0.08 7.89
CA SER A 115 -15.11 1.24 8.74
C SER A 115 -16.40 1.99 9.06
N PHE A 116 -16.53 2.44 10.32
CA PHE A 116 -17.71 3.15 10.78
C PHE A 116 -17.29 4.47 11.41
N GLY A 117 -17.88 5.56 10.91
CA GLY A 117 -17.71 6.91 11.42
C GLY A 117 -19.00 7.45 12.04
N ARG A 118 -18.89 8.56 12.72
CA ARG A 118 -20.03 9.31 13.23
C ARG A 118 -20.50 10.29 12.16
N SER A 119 -21.81 10.36 11.94
CA SER A 119 -22.38 11.38 11.06
C SER A 119 -22.30 12.76 11.69
N ASP A 120 -21.75 13.74 10.95
CA ASP A 120 -21.74 15.15 11.38
C ASP A 120 -23.08 15.87 11.17
N ARG A 121 -24.03 15.23 10.50
CA ARG A 121 -25.36 15.80 10.28
C ARG A 121 -26.22 15.68 11.55
N ARG A 122 -26.76 16.82 11.99
CA ARG A 122 -27.56 16.90 13.22
C ARG A 122 -28.79 15.95 13.27
N GLU A 123 -29.29 15.57 12.11
CA GLU A 123 -30.48 14.72 11.96
C GLU A 123 -30.18 13.22 12.03
N ASP A 124 -28.91 12.81 11.93
CA ASP A 124 -28.51 11.41 11.75
C ASP A 124 -27.40 11.04 12.77
N ARG A 125 -27.76 11.01 14.06
CA ARG A 125 -26.83 10.65 15.15
C ARG A 125 -26.61 9.13 15.23
N GLY A 126 -25.92 8.53 14.25
CA GLY A 126 -25.64 7.10 14.24
C GLY A 126 -24.25 6.77 13.73
N LEU A 127 -23.84 5.51 13.90
CA LEU A 127 -22.68 4.95 13.21
C LEU A 127 -23.07 4.77 11.73
N LYS A 128 -22.31 5.39 10.83
CA LYS A 128 -22.46 5.20 9.37
C LYS A 128 -21.32 4.39 8.83
N LEU A 129 -21.63 3.44 7.95
CA LEU A 129 -20.66 2.72 7.17
C LEU A 129 -19.91 3.71 6.28
N ALA A 130 -18.59 3.78 6.44
CA ALA A 130 -17.71 4.55 5.58
C ALA A 130 -17.35 3.69 4.36
N LEU A 131 -18.04 3.92 3.26
CA LEU A 131 -17.72 3.26 1.98
C LEU A 131 -16.43 3.85 1.41
N PRO A 132 -15.59 3.05 0.71
CA PRO A 132 -14.46 3.57 -0.05
C PRO A 132 -14.98 4.57 -1.09
N VAL A 133 -14.41 5.76 -1.13
CA VAL A 133 -14.83 6.84 -2.04
C VAL A 133 -14.07 6.77 -3.37
N SER A 134 -12.97 6.00 -3.41
CA SER A 134 -12.12 5.82 -4.57
C SER A 134 -11.47 4.44 -4.57
N LEU A 135 -11.24 3.91 -5.77
CA LEU A 135 -10.54 2.63 -5.97
C LEU A 135 -9.02 2.78 -5.82
N VAL A 136 -8.49 3.94 -6.20
CA VAL A 136 -7.06 4.26 -6.14
C VAL A 136 -6.80 5.27 -5.02
N SER A 137 -5.75 5.02 -4.23
CA SER A 137 -5.30 5.96 -3.19
C SER A 137 -4.65 7.19 -3.86
N PRO A 138 -5.15 8.40 -3.64
CA PRO A 138 -4.67 9.60 -4.34
C PRO A 138 -3.39 10.20 -3.73
N TYR A 139 -2.98 9.77 -2.56
CA TYR A 139 -2.02 10.50 -1.73
C TYR A 139 -0.66 10.70 -2.38
N GLN A 140 -0.16 9.72 -3.11
CA GLN A 140 1.13 9.83 -3.79
C GLN A 140 1.06 10.80 -4.96
N MET A 141 0.01 10.69 -5.77
CA MET A 141 -0.28 11.60 -6.87
C MET A 141 -0.47 13.04 -6.36
N ASP A 142 -1.20 13.21 -5.25
CA ASP A 142 -1.44 14.52 -4.66
C ASP A 142 -0.13 15.22 -4.25
N LEU A 143 0.82 14.47 -3.69
CA LEU A 143 2.13 15.02 -3.32
C LEU A 143 3.04 15.26 -4.55
N ALA A 144 3.01 14.35 -5.54
CA ALA A 144 3.73 14.51 -6.80
C ALA A 144 3.30 15.75 -7.57
N ILE A 145 2.02 16.06 -7.58
CA ILE A 145 1.46 17.26 -8.19
C ILE A 145 2.04 18.55 -7.55
N VAL A 146 2.21 18.56 -6.22
CA VAL A 146 2.90 19.68 -5.55
C VAL A 146 4.34 19.80 -6.06
N GLN A 147 5.05 18.70 -6.17
CA GLN A 147 6.45 18.69 -6.66
C GLN A 147 6.57 19.19 -8.10
N LEU A 148 5.66 18.77 -8.98
CA LEU A 148 5.72 19.08 -10.40
C LEU A 148 5.30 20.53 -10.71
N PHE A 149 4.27 21.05 -10.02
CA PHE A 149 3.58 22.26 -10.48
C PHE A 149 3.72 23.48 -9.54
N ALA A 150 4.12 23.32 -8.27
CA ALA A 150 4.10 24.44 -7.32
C ALA A 150 5.06 25.57 -7.70
N GLN A 151 6.26 25.27 -8.20
CA GLN A 151 7.25 26.28 -8.63
C GLN A 151 6.75 27.08 -9.83
N ALA A 152 6.13 26.43 -10.80
CA ALA A 152 5.58 27.06 -11.97
C ALA A 152 4.36 27.94 -11.63
N SER A 153 3.48 27.47 -10.74
CA SER A 153 2.36 28.25 -10.21
C SER A 153 2.86 29.56 -9.57
N ALA A 154 3.88 29.46 -8.72
CA ALA A 154 4.49 30.62 -8.09
C ALA A 154 5.15 31.55 -9.11
N ARG A 155 5.90 31.03 -10.08
CA ARG A 155 6.58 31.78 -11.14
C ARG A 155 5.60 32.58 -12.02
N SER A 156 4.45 32.00 -12.34
CA SER A 156 3.40 32.66 -13.12
C SER A 156 2.57 33.66 -12.29
N GLY A 157 2.77 33.74 -10.98
CA GLY A 157 1.92 34.51 -10.09
C GLY A 157 0.51 33.94 -9.98
N TYR A 158 0.35 32.62 -10.17
CA TYR A 158 -0.93 31.91 -10.17
C TYR A 158 -1.89 32.33 -11.31
N ASP A 159 -1.37 32.91 -12.38
CA ASP A 159 -2.08 33.28 -13.60
C ASP A 159 -1.65 32.36 -14.75
N PHE A 160 -2.58 31.58 -15.31
CA PHE A 160 -2.25 30.58 -16.32
C PHE A 160 -1.93 31.21 -17.69
N ASP A 161 -2.26 32.46 -17.89
CA ASP A 161 -1.83 33.20 -19.09
C ASP A 161 -0.36 33.63 -19.04
N ARG A 162 0.26 33.55 -17.86
CA ARG A 162 1.67 33.87 -17.62
C ARG A 162 2.57 32.65 -17.50
N LEU A 163 2.07 31.45 -17.78
CA LEU A 163 2.88 30.27 -17.96
C LEU A 163 3.77 30.40 -19.20
N MET A 164 4.74 29.49 -19.37
CA MET A 164 5.57 29.48 -20.57
C MET A 164 4.70 29.42 -21.86
N VAL A 165 3.66 28.60 -21.83
CA VAL A 165 2.57 28.59 -22.80
C VAL A 165 1.27 28.79 -22.04
N PRO A 166 0.44 29.80 -22.38
CA PRO A 166 -0.87 30.03 -21.76
C PRO A 166 -1.73 28.77 -21.81
N PHE A 167 -2.42 28.48 -20.70
CA PHE A 167 -3.06 27.20 -20.47
C PHE A 167 -4.50 27.32 -19.99
N ARG A 168 -5.35 26.39 -20.44
CA ARG A 168 -6.70 26.17 -19.89
C ARG A 168 -6.85 24.73 -19.43
N CYS A 169 -7.37 24.58 -18.21
CA CYS A 169 -7.61 23.29 -17.59
C CYS A 169 -9.10 23.11 -17.32
N VAL A 170 -9.70 22.04 -17.84
CA VAL A 170 -11.14 21.81 -17.75
C VAL A 170 -11.45 20.70 -16.75
N SER A 171 -12.34 21.00 -15.82
CA SER A 171 -12.91 20.09 -14.82
C SER A 171 -14.43 20.10 -14.88
N ALA A 172 -15.12 19.28 -14.13
CA ALA A 172 -16.58 19.21 -14.03
C ALA A 172 -17.08 19.73 -12.70
N ASP A 173 -17.88 20.80 -12.68
CA ASP A 173 -18.69 21.22 -11.52
C ASP A 173 -19.95 20.34 -11.44
N ILE A 174 -19.92 19.34 -10.58
CA ILE A 174 -21.02 18.36 -10.46
C ILE A 174 -22.26 18.93 -9.75
N VAL A 175 -22.13 20.05 -9.06
CA VAL A 175 -23.26 20.72 -8.38
C VAL A 175 -24.04 21.57 -9.38
N ARG A 176 -23.32 22.34 -10.19
CA ARG A 176 -23.93 23.21 -11.21
C ARG A 176 -24.13 22.51 -12.56
N LYS A 177 -23.62 21.27 -12.71
CA LYS A 177 -23.69 20.44 -13.92
C LYS A 177 -23.18 21.15 -15.17
N LYS A 178 -21.96 21.69 -15.10
CA LYS A 178 -21.30 22.40 -16.20
C LYS A 178 -19.79 22.26 -16.13
N PRO A 179 -19.09 22.51 -17.25
CA PRO A 179 -17.64 22.61 -17.25
C PRO A 179 -17.16 23.71 -16.29
N TYR A 180 -16.08 23.45 -15.59
CA TYR A 180 -15.31 24.42 -14.80
C TYR A 180 -13.96 24.63 -15.47
N VAL A 181 -13.73 25.82 -16.01
CA VAL A 181 -12.50 26.20 -16.71
C VAL A 181 -11.60 26.95 -15.75
N ALA A 182 -10.48 26.36 -15.38
CA ALA A 182 -9.47 27.03 -14.57
C ALA A 182 -8.55 27.87 -15.45
N ARG A 183 -8.42 29.16 -15.08
CA ARG A 183 -7.60 30.19 -15.75
C ARG A 183 -6.54 30.77 -14.84
N SER A 184 -6.68 30.51 -13.54
CA SER A 184 -5.79 31.02 -12.49
C SER A 184 -5.91 30.13 -11.23
N GLY A 185 -5.05 30.39 -10.24
CA GLY A 185 -4.99 29.68 -8.98
C GLY A 185 -3.82 28.68 -8.94
N ASP A 186 -3.87 27.74 -8.03
CA ASP A 186 -2.87 26.69 -7.96
C ASP A 186 -3.01 25.70 -9.12
N LEU A 187 -2.02 25.71 -10.02
CA LEU A 187 -2.02 24.89 -11.24
C LEU A 187 -2.13 23.41 -10.92
N GLY A 188 -1.42 22.95 -9.88
CA GLY A 188 -1.50 21.56 -9.44
C GLY A 188 -2.91 21.15 -9.01
N SER A 189 -3.61 22.02 -8.27
CA SER A 189 -5.01 21.76 -7.88
C SER A 189 -5.96 21.71 -9.08
N ALA A 190 -5.77 22.58 -10.07
CA ALA A 190 -6.59 22.60 -11.29
C ALA A 190 -6.42 21.29 -12.08
N ILE A 191 -5.17 20.87 -12.31
CA ILE A 191 -4.86 19.61 -13.00
C ILE A 191 -5.38 18.41 -12.21
N ARG A 192 -5.21 18.42 -10.88
CA ARG A 192 -5.72 17.35 -10.01
C ARG A 192 -7.24 17.24 -10.05
N ALA A 193 -7.95 18.35 -10.16
CA ALA A 193 -9.41 18.35 -10.34
C ALA A 193 -9.77 17.73 -11.69
N SER A 194 -9.10 18.15 -12.76
CA SER A 194 -9.36 17.69 -14.13
C SER A 194 -9.18 16.19 -14.32
N MET A 195 -8.23 15.56 -13.60
CA MET A 195 -7.95 14.11 -13.67
C MET A 195 -8.76 13.26 -12.70
N THR A 196 -9.68 13.83 -11.95
CA THR A 196 -10.47 13.12 -10.93
C THR A 196 -11.59 12.30 -11.54
N PHE A 197 -11.25 11.20 -12.22
CA PHE A 197 -12.25 10.31 -12.81
C PHE A 197 -13.16 9.70 -11.72
N PRO A 198 -14.50 9.74 -11.91
CA PRO A 198 -15.46 9.21 -10.94
C PRO A 198 -15.14 7.78 -10.54
N LEU A 199 -15.27 7.45 -9.24
CA LEU A 199 -14.98 6.17 -8.60
C LEU A 199 -13.48 5.79 -8.56
N VAL A 200 -12.66 6.22 -9.51
CA VAL A 200 -11.21 5.93 -9.52
C VAL A 200 -10.48 6.81 -8.52
N PHE A 201 -10.70 8.13 -8.57
CA PHE A 201 -10.08 9.08 -7.68
C PHE A 201 -11.10 9.84 -6.84
N LYS A 202 -10.68 10.22 -5.64
CA LYS A 202 -11.50 11.01 -4.73
C LYS A 202 -11.69 12.44 -5.27
N PRO A 203 -12.95 12.97 -5.30
CA PRO A 203 -13.22 14.35 -5.67
C PRO A 203 -12.46 15.36 -4.81
N ILE A 204 -12.07 16.48 -5.41
CA ILE A 204 -11.47 17.59 -4.67
C ILE A 204 -12.38 18.83 -4.72
N MET A 205 -12.15 19.75 -3.80
CA MET A 205 -12.90 20.99 -3.72
C MET A 205 -11.95 22.17 -3.90
N ILE A 206 -12.19 22.98 -4.90
CA ILE A 206 -11.49 24.24 -5.16
C ILE A 206 -12.52 25.37 -5.01
N ASP A 207 -12.21 26.38 -4.22
CA ASP A 207 -13.07 27.56 -3.97
C ASP A 207 -14.54 27.20 -3.65
N SER A 208 -14.73 26.18 -2.81
CA SER A 208 -16.04 25.65 -2.42
C SER A 208 -16.83 24.97 -3.55
N VAL A 209 -16.22 24.73 -4.71
CA VAL A 209 -16.80 23.95 -5.82
C VAL A 209 -16.28 22.53 -5.78
N LEU A 210 -17.16 21.55 -5.76
CA LEU A 210 -16.80 20.13 -5.81
C LEU A 210 -16.58 19.71 -7.26
N LEU A 211 -15.33 19.32 -7.58
CA LEU A 211 -14.88 19.07 -8.94
C LEU A 211 -14.56 17.58 -9.15
N LEU A 212 -14.91 17.12 -10.33
CA LEU A 212 -14.54 15.85 -10.92
C LEU A 212 -13.81 16.07 -12.26
N ASP A 213 -13.42 14.96 -12.90
CA ASP A 213 -12.80 14.92 -14.21
C ASP A 213 -13.61 15.70 -15.23
N GLY A 214 -12.92 16.53 -16.01
CA GLY A 214 -13.57 17.36 -17.04
C GLY A 214 -14.27 16.56 -18.12
N GLY A 215 -13.84 15.31 -18.35
CA GLY A 215 -14.49 14.39 -19.29
C GLY A 215 -15.94 14.04 -18.95
N VAL A 216 -16.43 14.44 -17.76
CA VAL A 216 -17.86 14.34 -17.44
C VAL A 216 -18.71 15.28 -18.30
N TYR A 217 -18.25 16.52 -18.60
CA TYR A 217 -19.02 17.53 -19.33
C TYR A 217 -18.33 18.08 -20.59
N ASN A 218 -17.01 18.10 -20.65
CA ASN A 218 -16.24 18.55 -21.81
C ASN A 218 -14.89 17.82 -21.84
N ASN A 219 -14.84 16.71 -22.55
CA ASN A 219 -13.65 15.89 -22.66
C ASN A 219 -12.63 16.39 -23.68
N PHE A 220 -13.04 17.30 -24.59
CA PHE A 220 -12.21 17.82 -25.65
C PHE A 220 -12.46 19.33 -25.82
N PRO A 221 -11.75 20.19 -25.06
CA PRO A 221 -12.10 21.58 -24.85
C PRO A 221 -11.67 22.53 -25.99
N TRP A 222 -11.97 22.20 -27.26
CA TRP A 222 -11.65 23.04 -28.38
C TRP A 222 -12.49 24.32 -28.39
N ASP A 223 -13.75 24.27 -27.93
CA ASP A 223 -14.64 25.41 -27.72
C ASP A 223 -14.05 26.43 -26.74
N ILE A 224 -13.40 25.94 -25.67
CA ILE A 224 -12.73 26.81 -24.69
C ILE A 224 -11.46 27.41 -25.29
N MET A 225 -10.70 26.67 -26.11
CA MET A 225 -9.56 27.20 -26.87
C MET A 225 -9.98 28.34 -27.77
N GLU A 226 -11.04 28.15 -28.53
CA GLU A 226 -11.60 29.17 -29.42
C GLU A 226 -12.12 30.38 -28.63
N GLN A 227 -12.88 30.17 -27.57
CA GLN A 227 -13.48 31.23 -26.76
C GLN A 227 -12.46 32.09 -26.03
N ASP A 228 -11.44 31.47 -25.42
CA ASP A 228 -10.52 32.17 -24.53
C ASP A 228 -9.30 32.75 -25.25
N PHE A 229 -8.85 32.10 -26.32
CA PHE A 229 -7.64 32.49 -27.05
C PHE A 229 -7.87 32.85 -28.50
N GLY A 230 -8.85 32.25 -29.19
CA GLY A 230 -9.18 32.49 -30.58
C GLY A 230 -7.97 32.38 -31.52
N PRO A 231 -7.19 31.27 -31.47
CA PRO A 231 -6.01 31.12 -32.31
C PRO A 231 -6.39 31.03 -33.80
N ASP A 232 -5.44 31.37 -34.69
CA ASP A 232 -5.66 31.27 -36.14
C ASP A 232 -5.83 29.82 -36.61
N VAL A 233 -5.17 28.88 -35.93
CA VAL A 233 -5.29 27.43 -36.19
C VAL A 233 -5.36 26.66 -34.89
N ILE A 234 -6.32 25.73 -34.78
CA ILE A 234 -6.44 24.79 -33.67
C ILE A 234 -5.94 23.42 -34.13
N ILE A 235 -4.98 22.86 -33.42
CA ILE A 235 -4.58 21.46 -33.54
C ILE A 235 -5.28 20.68 -32.42
N GLY A 236 -6.13 19.75 -32.77
CA GLY A 236 -6.84 18.93 -31.83
C GLY A 236 -6.33 17.48 -31.81
N ALA A 237 -6.06 16.93 -30.64
CA ALA A 237 -5.69 15.55 -30.46
C ALA A 237 -6.66 14.87 -29.46
N PRO A 238 -7.78 14.30 -29.90
CA PRO A 238 -8.58 13.42 -29.09
C PRO A 238 -7.87 12.07 -28.96
N CYS A 239 -8.02 11.42 -27.81
CA CYS A 239 -7.53 10.04 -27.64
C CYS A 239 -8.66 9.05 -27.37
N VAL A 240 -9.89 9.53 -27.38
CA VAL A 240 -11.13 8.73 -27.29
C VAL A 240 -12.23 9.44 -28.07
N SER A 241 -13.24 8.67 -28.47
CA SER A 241 -14.53 9.15 -28.97
C SER A 241 -15.62 9.05 -27.89
N ASN A 242 -16.81 9.55 -28.19
CA ASN A 242 -17.99 9.33 -27.36
C ASN A 242 -18.22 7.82 -27.13
N ALA A 243 -18.70 7.47 -25.94
CA ALA A 243 -18.94 6.10 -25.59
C ALA A 243 -20.00 5.47 -26.52
N PRO A 244 -19.80 4.24 -27.00
CA PRO A 244 -20.83 3.55 -27.78
C PRO A 244 -22.09 3.36 -26.93
N ILE A 245 -23.20 3.09 -27.60
CA ILE A 245 -24.47 2.75 -26.95
C ILE A 245 -24.25 1.41 -26.19
N PRO A 246 -24.49 1.35 -24.87
CA PRO A 246 -24.29 0.12 -24.12
C PRO A 246 -25.37 -0.91 -24.47
N ASP A 247 -25.02 -2.17 -24.47
CA ASP A 247 -25.97 -3.26 -24.46
C ASP A 247 -26.54 -3.56 -23.05
N GLU A 248 -27.49 -4.47 -22.96
CA GLU A 248 -28.19 -4.82 -21.73
C GLU A 248 -27.29 -5.49 -20.69
N ASP A 249 -26.19 -6.13 -21.11
CA ASP A 249 -25.29 -6.93 -20.28
C ASP A 249 -24.02 -6.15 -19.85
N ASP A 250 -23.68 -5.03 -20.50
CA ASP A 250 -22.49 -4.23 -20.19
C ASP A 250 -22.75 -3.16 -19.14
N VAL A 251 -22.82 -3.60 -17.89
CA VAL A 251 -23.04 -2.71 -16.72
C VAL A 251 -21.97 -1.64 -16.59
N VAL A 252 -20.71 -1.92 -16.98
CA VAL A 252 -19.59 -0.96 -16.88
C VAL A 252 -19.80 0.17 -17.89
N LEU A 253 -20.15 -0.17 -19.12
CA LEU A 253 -20.42 0.82 -20.16
C LEU A 253 -21.71 1.62 -19.86
N GLN A 254 -22.73 0.97 -19.28
CA GLN A 254 -23.94 1.65 -18.81
C GLN A 254 -23.59 2.69 -17.73
N ILE A 255 -22.80 2.33 -16.71
CA ILE A 255 -22.35 3.28 -15.67
C ILE A 255 -21.55 4.42 -16.31
N ARG A 256 -20.62 4.12 -17.24
CA ARG A 256 -19.86 5.15 -17.95
C ARG A 256 -20.76 6.14 -18.66
N ASN A 257 -21.75 5.66 -19.42
CA ASN A 257 -22.72 6.54 -20.12
C ASN A 257 -23.61 7.35 -19.16
N LEU A 258 -23.88 6.84 -17.95
CA LEU A 258 -24.60 7.62 -16.93
C LEU A 258 -23.77 8.74 -16.32
N VAL A 259 -22.45 8.63 -16.31
CA VAL A 259 -21.54 9.57 -15.61
C VAL A 259 -20.91 10.58 -16.57
N THR A 260 -20.77 10.24 -17.87
CA THR A 260 -20.14 11.11 -18.87
C THR A 260 -21.19 11.58 -19.89
N PHE A 261 -21.13 12.86 -20.22
CA PHE A 261 -21.93 13.44 -21.31
C PHE A 261 -21.18 13.38 -22.63
N GLU A 262 -21.91 13.47 -23.74
CA GLU A 262 -21.29 13.58 -25.06
C GLU A 262 -20.47 14.86 -25.16
N SER A 263 -19.25 14.72 -25.69
CA SER A 263 -18.35 15.82 -25.99
C SER A 263 -18.31 16.08 -27.49
N ASP A 264 -18.16 17.34 -27.88
CA ASP A 264 -17.96 17.70 -29.25
C ASP A 264 -16.50 17.54 -29.65
N TYR A 265 -16.23 16.50 -30.45
CA TYR A 265 -14.87 16.20 -30.97
C TYR A 265 -14.65 16.79 -32.38
N HIS A 266 -15.57 17.59 -32.88
CA HIS A 266 -15.50 18.13 -34.23
C HIS A 266 -14.94 19.54 -34.22
N ILE A 267 -13.73 19.71 -34.72
CA ILE A 267 -13.17 21.04 -35.03
C ILE A 267 -13.59 21.39 -36.47
N PRO A 268 -14.26 22.54 -36.69
CA PRO A 268 -14.58 22.95 -38.05
C PRO A 268 -13.33 23.00 -38.94
N PRO A 269 -13.36 22.47 -40.18
CA PRO A 269 -12.19 22.40 -41.04
C PRO A 269 -11.50 23.74 -41.29
N GLU A 270 -12.23 24.83 -41.26
CA GLU A 270 -11.68 26.19 -41.38
C GLU A 270 -10.92 26.66 -40.14
N LYS A 271 -11.20 26.09 -38.98
CA LYS A 271 -10.59 26.44 -37.69
C LYS A 271 -9.34 25.65 -37.38
N GLY A 272 -9.22 24.40 -37.87
CA GLY A 272 -8.10 23.60 -37.46
C GLY A 272 -7.97 22.21 -38.09
N VAL A 273 -7.09 21.44 -37.52
CA VAL A 273 -6.76 20.04 -37.90
C VAL A 273 -6.97 19.13 -36.73
N LEU A 274 -7.68 18.02 -36.96
CA LEU A 274 -7.87 16.99 -35.97
C LEU A 274 -6.86 15.86 -36.24
N ILE A 275 -5.98 15.59 -35.25
CA ILE A 275 -5.05 14.45 -35.26
C ILE A 275 -5.77 13.32 -34.56
N ASP A 276 -6.35 12.41 -35.31
CA ASP A 276 -7.13 11.29 -34.82
C ASP A 276 -6.43 9.96 -35.14
N ALA A 277 -6.49 9.02 -34.20
CA ALA A 277 -5.98 7.66 -34.36
C ALA A 277 -6.87 6.68 -33.59
N ASP A 278 -6.82 5.41 -33.99
CA ASP A 278 -7.60 4.36 -33.33
C ASP A 278 -6.88 3.80 -32.09
N TYR A 279 -7.27 4.25 -30.92
CA TYR A 279 -6.79 3.78 -29.64
C TYR A 279 -7.71 2.74 -29.00
N THR A 280 -8.62 2.10 -29.73
CA THR A 280 -9.62 1.18 -29.17
C THR A 280 -8.99 -0.08 -28.58
N MET A 281 -7.82 -0.49 -29.06
CA MET A 281 -7.06 -1.64 -28.55
C MET A 281 -6.45 -1.43 -27.16
N TYR A 282 -6.41 -0.18 -26.65
CA TYR A 282 -5.84 0.14 -25.35
C TYR A 282 -6.94 0.37 -24.31
N GLY A 283 -6.74 -0.19 -23.11
CA GLY A 283 -7.59 0.04 -21.94
C GLY A 283 -7.28 1.36 -21.25
N PHE A 284 -8.22 1.83 -20.44
CA PHE A 284 -8.10 3.09 -19.68
C PHE A 284 -6.89 3.11 -18.71
N MET A 285 -6.47 1.96 -18.19
CA MET A 285 -5.36 1.81 -17.23
C MET A 285 -4.10 1.14 -17.81
N ASP A 286 -3.98 1.04 -19.14
CA ASP A 286 -2.87 0.36 -19.81
C ASP A 286 -1.58 1.21 -19.87
N PHE A 287 -1.25 1.90 -18.77
CA PHE A 287 -0.02 2.70 -18.66
C PHE A 287 1.26 1.89 -18.89
N HIS A 288 1.20 0.57 -18.75
CA HIS A 288 2.33 -0.31 -19.05
C HIS A 288 2.67 -0.43 -20.55
N LYS A 289 1.77 0.03 -21.44
CA LYS A 289 1.95 0.12 -22.89
C LYS A 289 2.33 1.54 -23.34
N ALA A 290 2.96 2.31 -22.46
CA ALA A 290 3.25 3.72 -22.70
C ALA A 290 4.00 3.94 -24.02
N ASP A 291 5.03 3.14 -24.31
CA ASP A 291 5.86 3.31 -25.53
C ASP A 291 5.05 3.11 -26.80
N GLU A 292 4.19 2.09 -26.82
CA GLU A 292 3.32 1.80 -27.95
C GLU A 292 2.34 2.96 -28.19
N ILE A 293 1.69 3.44 -27.14
CA ILE A 293 0.71 4.52 -27.19
C ILE A 293 1.36 5.86 -27.63
N ILE A 294 2.55 6.16 -27.11
CA ILE A 294 3.30 7.37 -27.48
C ILE A 294 3.72 7.31 -28.97
N ALA A 295 4.21 6.14 -29.42
CA ALA A 295 4.58 5.94 -30.83
C ALA A 295 3.36 6.13 -31.77
N GLU A 296 2.20 5.58 -31.41
CA GLU A 296 0.96 5.74 -32.18
C GLU A 296 0.57 7.23 -32.32
N GLY A 297 0.66 7.98 -31.21
CA GLY A 297 0.41 9.44 -31.24
C GLY A 297 1.40 10.20 -32.12
N TYR A 298 2.65 9.78 -32.13
CA TYR A 298 3.67 10.36 -33.01
C TYR A 298 3.37 10.11 -34.48
N GLU A 299 3.06 8.87 -34.87
CA GLU A 299 2.72 8.48 -36.25
C GLU A 299 1.42 9.16 -36.71
N ALA A 300 0.41 9.26 -35.84
CA ALA A 300 -0.81 10.00 -36.15
C ALA A 300 -0.54 11.48 -36.47
N ALA A 301 0.33 12.12 -35.72
CA ALA A 301 0.73 13.50 -35.99
C ALA A 301 1.51 13.64 -37.31
N LEU A 302 2.39 12.68 -37.62
CA LEU A 302 3.12 12.63 -38.88
C LEU A 302 2.19 12.50 -40.10
N ALA A 303 1.13 11.72 -40.00
CA ALA A 303 0.13 11.54 -41.06
C ALA A 303 -0.55 12.88 -41.46
N HIS A 304 -0.71 13.81 -40.49
CA HIS A 304 -1.30 15.11 -40.70
C HIS A 304 -0.26 16.25 -40.94
N MET A 305 1.04 15.90 -40.93
CA MET A 305 2.11 16.91 -40.92
C MET A 305 2.15 17.80 -42.17
N GLU A 306 1.87 17.24 -43.35
CA GLU A 306 1.85 18.01 -44.59
C GLU A 306 0.67 19.03 -44.63
N GLU A 307 -0.50 18.63 -44.09
CA GLU A 307 -1.64 19.54 -43.95
C GLU A 307 -1.31 20.65 -42.94
N LEU A 308 -0.72 20.32 -41.81
CA LEU A 308 -0.29 21.28 -40.78
C LEU A 308 0.72 22.29 -41.37
N LYS A 309 1.70 21.82 -42.16
CA LYS A 309 2.69 22.68 -42.80
C LYS A 309 2.10 23.61 -43.84
N GLN A 310 1.05 23.19 -44.53
CA GLN A 310 0.32 24.05 -45.49
C GLN A 310 -0.51 25.11 -44.78
N ARG A 311 -1.16 24.81 -43.69
CA ARG A 311 -2.01 25.74 -42.95
C ARG A 311 -1.23 26.71 -42.07
N ILE A 312 -0.13 26.22 -41.46
CA ILE A 312 0.68 26.99 -40.53
C ILE A 312 1.97 27.35 -41.24
N SER A 313 2.11 28.64 -41.58
CA SER A 313 3.28 29.16 -42.29
C SER A 313 4.46 29.46 -41.34
N ARG A 314 4.19 29.81 -40.10
CA ARG A 314 5.19 30.09 -39.06
C ARG A 314 5.90 28.81 -38.60
N ARG A 315 7.19 28.94 -38.28
CA ARG A 315 8.00 27.86 -37.70
C ARG A 315 8.70 28.39 -36.44
N THR A 316 8.86 27.51 -35.47
CA THR A 316 9.60 27.80 -34.23
C THR A 316 10.91 27.02 -34.24
N ALA A 317 12.04 27.73 -34.17
CA ALA A 317 13.35 27.07 -34.11
C ALA A 317 13.52 26.34 -32.77
N PRO A 318 14.17 25.15 -32.76
CA PRO A 318 14.42 24.39 -31.52
C PRO A 318 15.18 25.20 -30.48
N GLU A 319 16.13 26.03 -30.92
CA GLU A 319 16.93 26.88 -30.04
C GLU A 319 16.06 27.95 -29.36
N GLU A 320 15.09 28.55 -30.09
CA GLU A 320 14.14 29.52 -29.56
C GLU A 320 13.28 28.89 -28.47
N LEU A 321 12.73 27.70 -28.73
CA LEU A 321 11.92 26.96 -27.77
C LEU A 321 12.72 26.55 -26.54
N SER A 322 13.94 26.06 -26.74
CA SER A 322 14.88 25.71 -25.66
C SER A 322 15.20 26.93 -24.80
N HIS A 323 15.47 28.07 -25.42
CA HIS A 323 15.73 29.32 -24.69
C HIS A 323 14.50 29.81 -23.91
N LYS A 324 13.29 29.70 -24.47
CA LYS A 324 12.03 30.06 -23.81
C LYS A 324 11.81 29.19 -22.57
N ARG A 325 12.05 27.85 -22.67
CA ARG A 325 12.00 26.90 -21.55
C ARG A 325 13.00 27.26 -20.46
N ALA A 326 14.26 27.47 -20.84
CA ALA A 326 15.31 27.80 -19.89
C ALA A 326 15.02 29.14 -19.16
N ALA A 327 14.58 30.17 -19.88
CA ALA A 327 14.23 31.47 -19.31
C ALA A 327 13.04 31.39 -18.34
N PHE A 328 12.03 30.57 -18.64
CA PHE A 328 10.90 30.35 -17.72
C PHE A 328 11.32 29.62 -16.46
N ARG A 329 12.08 28.52 -16.60
CA ARG A 329 12.54 27.70 -15.47
C ARG A 329 13.61 28.38 -14.61
N ALA A 330 14.41 29.31 -15.19
CA ALA A 330 15.38 30.11 -14.44
C ALA A 330 14.73 30.93 -13.31
N GLY A 331 13.43 31.22 -13.43
CA GLY A 331 12.64 31.90 -12.40
C GLY A 331 12.07 30.98 -11.31
N TYR A 332 12.36 29.68 -11.30
CA TYR A 332 11.87 28.76 -10.28
C TYR A 332 12.62 28.98 -8.96
N LEU A 333 11.85 29.10 -7.90
CA LEU A 333 12.36 29.14 -6.53
C LEU A 333 12.41 27.73 -5.97
N PRO A 334 13.43 27.36 -5.17
CA PRO A 334 13.48 26.04 -4.54
C PRO A 334 12.29 25.84 -3.61
N LEU A 335 11.76 24.60 -3.56
CA LEU A 335 10.67 24.22 -2.67
C LEU A 335 11.17 24.11 -1.21
N ILE A 336 11.36 25.28 -0.60
CA ILE A 336 11.68 25.44 0.81
C ILE A 336 10.46 25.97 1.53
N PHE A 337 10.00 25.24 2.53
CA PHE A 337 8.76 25.50 3.24
C PHE A 337 9.01 26.17 4.59
N LYS A 338 8.10 27.03 5.02
CA LYS A 338 8.17 27.72 6.31
C LYS A 338 7.11 27.22 7.29
N ASP A 339 5.84 27.31 6.89
CA ASP A 339 4.71 26.99 7.75
C ASP A 339 3.81 25.90 7.14
N VAL A 340 3.11 25.17 8.03
CA VAL A 340 2.11 24.15 7.66
C VAL A 340 0.75 24.62 8.19
N HIS A 341 -0.17 24.86 7.28
CA HIS A 341 -1.55 25.22 7.58
C HIS A 341 -2.45 24.02 7.34
N VAL A 342 -3.20 23.61 8.34
CA VAL A 342 -4.07 22.42 8.24
C VAL A 342 -5.51 22.84 8.45
N ASP A 343 -6.34 22.64 7.43
CA ASP A 343 -7.76 22.98 7.42
C ASP A 343 -8.62 21.73 7.24
N GLY A 344 -9.91 21.82 7.56
CA GLY A 344 -10.89 20.77 7.35
C GLY A 344 -11.57 20.31 8.66
N SER A 345 -12.25 19.16 8.59
CA SER A 345 -13.02 18.62 9.74
C SER A 345 -12.11 17.84 10.70
N ILE A 346 -11.17 18.54 11.32
CA ILE A 346 -10.24 17.99 12.32
C ILE A 346 -10.09 18.92 13.54
N SER A 347 -9.75 18.35 14.69
CA SER A 347 -9.57 19.11 15.92
C SER A 347 -8.27 19.94 15.92
N ARG A 348 -8.19 21.00 16.73
CA ARG A 348 -6.94 21.77 16.90
C ARG A 348 -5.77 20.91 17.38
N LYS A 349 -6.03 19.88 18.18
CA LYS A 349 -4.99 18.94 18.62
C LYS A 349 -4.45 18.10 17.48
N GLN A 350 -5.32 17.68 16.56
CA GLN A 350 -4.93 16.95 15.35
C GLN A 350 -4.15 17.85 14.38
N GLN A 351 -4.59 19.10 14.18
CA GLN A 351 -3.84 20.09 13.40
C GLN A 351 -2.42 20.24 13.94
N HIS A 352 -2.28 20.38 15.26
CA HIS A 352 -1.00 20.47 15.93
C HIS A 352 -0.14 19.21 15.79
N PHE A 353 -0.75 18.01 15.84
CA PHE A 353 -0.06 16.75 15.61
C PHE A 353 0.49 16.68 14.17
N ILE A 354 -0.31 17.06 13.18
CA ILE A 354 0.07 17.09 11.78
C ILE A 354 1.23 18.08 11.54
N ASP A 355 1.08 19.32 12.01
CA ASP A 355 2.12 20.35 11.94
C ASP A 355 3.45 19.86 12.51
N ARG A 356 3.46 19.33 13.73
CA ARG A 356 4.66 18.78 14.37
C ARG A 356 5.25 17.58 13.64
N THR A 357 4.41 16.76 13.03
CA THR A 357 4.87 15.58 12.30
C THR A 357 5.58 15.97 11.02
N ILE A 358 5.12 17.00 10.33
CA ILE A 358 5.67 17.48 9.07
C ILE A 358 6.91 18.36 9.31
N ARG A 359 6.77 19.41 10.09
CA ARG A 359 7.84 20.42 10.29
C ARG A 359 9.02 19.92 11.08
N GLN A 360 8.81 18.97 11.98
CA GLN A 360 9.84 18.40 12.88
C GLN A 360 10.51 19.43 13.82
N ASN A 361 10.86 20.63 13.33
CA ASN A 361 11.36 21.75 14.10
C ASN A 361 10.61 23.03 13.68
N ARG A 362 9.90 23.67 14.62
CA ARG A 362 9.07 24.83 14.34
C ARG A 362 9.82 26.08 13.89
N ASN A 363 11.08 26.21 14.30
CA ASN A 363 11.86 27.41 14.05
C ASN A 363 12.69 27.37 12.79
N GLN A 364 12.69 26.25 12.07
CA GLN A 364 13.47 26.04 10.86
C GLN A 364 12.56 25.85 9.65
N SER A 365 13.01 26.35 8.51
CA SER A 365 12.45 25.97 7.21
C SER A 365 12.82 24.52 6.90
N PHE A 366 12.05 23.88 6.05
CA PHE A 366 12.23 22.48 5.67
C PHE A 366 12.05 22.32 4.16
N ASP A 367 12.72 21.31 3.59
CA ASP A 367 12.69 21.00 2.17
C ASP A 367 11.56 20.04 1.78
N PHE A 368 11.47 19.74 0.50
CA PHE A 368 10.44 18.84 -0.03
C PHE A 368 10.59 17.40 0.50
N GLU A 369 11.81 16.91 0.69
CA GLU A 369 12.03 15.57 1.24
C GLU A 369 11.55 15.46 2.69
N GLN A 370 11.77 16.49 3.49
CA GLN A 370 11.23 16.54 4.85
C GLN A 370 9.70 16.63 4.85
N LEU A 371 9.09 17.39 3.92
CA LEU A 371 7.65 17.39 3.71
C LEU A 371 7.14 15.98 3.36
N LYS A 372 7.77 15.33 2.38
CA LYS A 372 7.43 13.98 1.92
C LYS A 372 7.47 12.98 3.07
N HIS A 373 8.55 12.98 3.87
CA HIS A 373 8.65 12.14 5.06
C HIS A 373 7.55 12.39 6.11
N GLY A 374 7.27 13.65 6.41
CA GLY A 374 6.22 14.02 7.35
C GLY A 374 4.82 13.64 6.86
N TYR A 375 4.56 13.88 5.58
CA TYR A 375 3.32 13.56 4.89
C TYR A 375 2.97 12.08 4.99
N TYR A 376 3.89 11.21 4.59
CA TYR A 376 3.67 9.75 4.67
C TYR A 376 3.61 9.24 6.10
N ARG A 377 4.27 9.89 7.05
CA ARG A 377 4.14 9.54 8.47
C ARG A 377 2.74 9.82 9.01
N VAL A 378 2.11 10.92 8.61
CA VAL A 378 0.72 11.20 8.97
C VAL A 378 -0.20 10.16 8.34
N LEU A 379 -0.03 9.85 7.06
CA LEU A 379 -0.82 8.83 6.35
C LEU A 379 -0.70 7.43 6.97
N ALA A 380 0.51 7.06 7.42
CA ALA A 380 0.75 5.78 8.08
C ALA A 380 -0.07 5.58 9.36
N THR A 381 -0.54 6.65 10.01
CA THR A 381 -1.47 6.56 11.15
C THR A 381 -2.83 5.99 10.75
N ARG A 382 -3.22 6.08 9.47
CA ARG A 382 -4.53 5.71 8.92
C ARG A 382 -5.70 6.41 9.63
N GLN A 383 -5.47 7.64 10.13
CA GLN A 383 -6.48 8.44 10.81
C GLN A 383 -6.99 9.61 9.99
N VAL A 384 -6.43 9.82 8.81
CA VAL A 384 -6.88 10.82 7.84
C VAL A 384 -7.55 10.13 6.65
N ASN A 385 -8.69 10.67 6.22
CA ASN A 385 -9.43 10.18 5.06
C ASN A 385 -9.24 11.10 3.84
N THR A 386 -9.13 12.42 4.04
CA THR A 386 -8.64 13.37 3.06
C THR A 386 -7.35 13.95 3.61
N PHE A 387 -6.32 14.04 2.77
CA PHE A 387 -5.05 14.63 3.16
C PHE A 387 -4.41 15.21 1.90
N TYR A 388 -4.98 16.34 1.44
CA TYR A 388 -4.64 16.98 0.16
C TYR A 388 -3.72 18.17 0.40
N PRO A 389 -2.44 18.13 -0.04
CA PRO A 389 -1.47 19.20 0.10
C PRO A 389 -1.52 20.15 -1.10
N LYS A 390 -1.24 21.44 -0.87
CA LYS A 390 -0.85 22.43 -1.86
C LYS A 390 0.25 23.31 -1.31
N ALA A 391 1.10 23.85 -2.16
CA ALA A 391 2.17 24.76 -1.79
C ALA A 391 1.91 26.15 -2.36
N LEU A 392 1.88 27.17 -1.52
CA LEU A 392 1.69 28.55 -1.94
C LEU A 392 2.91 29.40 -1.55
N MET A 393 3.38 30.21 -2.48
CA MET A 393 4.53 31.09 -2.29
C MET A 393 4.17 32.27 -1.36
N ARG A 394 5.06 32.57 -0.46
CA ARG A 394 5.01 33.71 0.46
C ARG A 394 5.73 34.93 -0.16
N PRO A 395 5.49 36.14 0.42
CA PRO A 395 6.22 37.34 -0.01
C PRO A 395 7.75 37.27 0.18
N ASP A 396 8.23 36.42 1.10
CA ASP A 396 9.65 36.20 1.39
C ASP A 396 10.30 35.14 0.50
N SER A 397 9.66 34.74 -0.61
CA SER A 397 10.12 33.74 -1.57
C SER A 397 10.26 32.30 -1.01
N LEU A 398 9.73 32.04 0.16
CA LEU A 398 9.53 30.68 0.70
C LEU A 398 8.11 30.21 0.36
N PHE A 399 7.84 28.95 0.67
CA PHE A 399 6.50 28.38 0.49
C PHE A 399 5.86 28.04 1.84
N ASP A 400 4.54 28.12 1.91
CA ASP A 400 3.73 27.52 2.95
C ASP A 400 3.01 26.28 2.38
N VAL A 401 2.89 25.26 3.21
CA VAL A 401 2.11 24.05 2.88
C VAL A 401 0.71 24.20 3.46
N TYR A 402 -0.29 24.10 2.63
CA TYR A 402 -1.70 24.04 3.03
C TYR A 402 -2.22 22.63 2.84
N ILE A 403 -2.76 22.05 3.90
CA ILE A 403 -3.25 20.67 3.86
C ILE A 403 -4.74 20.67 4.24
N LYS A 404 -5.57 20.19 3.33
CA LYS A 404 -6.96 19.90 3.63
C LYS A 404 -7.06 18.50 4.21
N ALA A 405 -7.45 18.39 5.50
CA ALA A 405 -7.52 17.13 6.19
C ALA A 405 -8.93 16.84 6.74
N THR A 406 -9.36 15.58 6.64
CA THR A 406 -10.57 15.09 7.30
C THR A 406 -10.27 13.78 8.03
N ASN A 407 -10.98 13.52 9.12
CA ASN A 407 -10.79 12.31 9.89
C ASN A 407 -11.23 11.06 9.13
N ALA A 408 -10.45 9.99 9.27
CA ALA A 408 -10.92 8.67 8.92
C ALA A 408 -11.93 8.16 9.96
N ALA A 409 -12.74 7.19 9.55
CA ALA A 409 -13.67 6.52 10.45
C ALA A 409 -12.90 5.80 11.58
N PRO A 410 -13.21 6.07 12.86
CA PRO A 410 -12.40 5.58 13.97
C PRO A 410 -12.61 4.10 14.28
N LEU A 411 -13.80 3.54 14.02
CA LEU A 411 -14.14 2.14 14.29
C LEU A 411 -14.00 1.31 13.02
N ARG A 412 -13.22 0.23 13.11
CA ARG A 412 -13.07 -0.77 12.06
C ARG A 412 -13.51 -2.13 12.59
N ILE A 413 -14.40 -2.78 11.86
CA ILE A 413 -14.82 -4.15 12.09
C ILE A 413 -14.22 -5.00 10.98
N SER A 414 -13.53 -6.07 11.35
CA SER A 414 -12.89 -7.00 10.42
C SER A 414 -13.46 -8.39 10.61
N ILE A 415 -13.71 -9.10 9.50
CA ILE A 415 -14.23 -10.47 9.49
C ILE A 415 -13.33 -11.28 8.55
N GLY A 416 -13.06 -12.52 8.90
CA GLY A 416 -12.27 -13.41 8.08
C GLY A 416 -12.11 -14.80 8.69
N GLY A 417 -10.98 -15.43 8.37
CA GLY A 417 -10.65 -16.77 8.83
C GLY A 417 -10.15 -17.67 7.72
N ASN A 418 -10.39 -18.97 7.84
CA ASN A 418 -10.03 -20.00 6.89
C ASN A 418 -11.13 -21.04 6.78
N ILE A 419 -11.49 -21.43 5.56
CA ILE A 419 -12.32 -22.59 5.24
C ILE A 419 -11.42 -23.62 4.57
N SER A 420 -11.40 -24.83 5.10
CA SER A 420 -10.51 -25.89 4.64
C SER A 420 -11.27 -27.18 4.30
N SER A 421 -10.77 -27.93 3.34
CA SER A 421 -11.22 -29.31 3.08
C SER A 421 -10.86 -30.27 4.22
N SER A 422 -10.01 -29.83 5.14
CA SER A 422 -9.67 -30.54 6.38
C SER A 422 -10.39 -29.90 7.58
N SER A 423 -10.22 -30.44 8.79
CA SER A 423 -10.83 -29.90 10.02
C SER A 423 -10.22 -28.56 10.52
N LEU A 424 -9.49 -27.84 9.66
CA LEU A 424 -8.79 -26.57 9.97
C LEU A 424 -9.66 -25.32 9.75
N ASN A 425 -10.98 -25.45 9.90
CA ASN A 425 -11.89 -24.31 9.76
C ASN A 425 -11.71 -23.33 10.94
N GLN A 426 -11.62 -22.04 10.63
CA GLN A 426 -11.42 -20.97 11.59
C GLN A 426 -12.20 -19.73 11.20
N GLY A 427 -13.02 -19.21 12.10
CA GLY A 427 -13.63 -17.88 12.00
C GLY A 427 -12.81 -16.84 12.74
N TYR A 428 -12.88 -15.60 12.28
CA TYR A 428 -12.25 -14.44 12.91
C TYR A 428 -13.13 -13.22 12.88
N VAL A 429 -13.18 -12.50 14.00
CA VAL A 429 -13.78 -11.17 14.12
C VAL A 429 -12.81 -10.25 14.86
N GLY A 430 -12.54 -9.10 14.27
CA GLY A 430 -11.70 -8.05 14.85
C GLY A 430 -12.46 -6.74 14.99
N LEU A 431 -12.34 -6.10 16.13
CA LEU A 431 -12.82 -4.73 16.38
C LEU A 431 -11.60 -3.86 16.66
N GLU A 432 -11.43 -2.77 15.92
CA GLU A 432 -10.35 -1.84 16.12
C GLU A 432 -10.89 -0.41 16.20
N TYR A 433 -10.55 0.28 17.29
CA TYR A 433 -10.90 1.68 17.50
C TYR A 433 -9.63 2.52 17.61
N ARG A 434 -9.55 3.59 16.81
CA ARG A 434 -8.40 4.48 16.72
C ARG A 434 -8.82 5.91 17.01
N ILE A 435 -8.00 6.61 17.78
CA ILE A 435 -8.18 8.03 18.10
C ILE A 435 -6.88 8.75 17.80
N LEU A 436 -6.94 9.75 16.95
CA LEU A 436 -5.88 10.72 16.75
C LEU A 436 -6.29 12.03 17.45
N GLU A 437 -5.51 12.44 18.42
CA GLU A 437 -5.61 13.74 19.07
C GLU A 437 -4.20 14.40 19.04
N ALA A 438 -3.65 14.78 20.18
CA ALA A 438 -2.24 15.19 20.27
C ALA A 438 -1.28 14.00 20.06
N THR A 439 -1.77 12.80 20.22
CA THR A 439 -1.09 11.51 20.07
C THR A 439 -2.05 10.49 19.47
N LEU A 440 -1.51 9.39 18.94
CA LEU A 440 -2.31 8.30 18.39
C LEU A 440 -2.56 7.23 19.47
N ALA A 441 -3.83 6.93 19.75
CA ALA A 441 -4.25 5.80 20.57
C ALA A 441 -4.97 4.76 19.71
N LYS A 442 -4.75 3.48 20.01
CA LYS A 442 -5.33 2.35 19.29
C LYS A 442 -5.73 1.24 20.25
N THR A 443 -6.98 0.85 20.20
CA THR A 443 -7.52 -0.30 20.94
C THR A 443 -8.04 -1.31 19.98
N ALA A 444 -7.82 -2.61 20.22
CA ALA A 444 -8.36 -3.66 19.41
C ALA A 444 -8.77 -4.88 20.23
N LEU A 445 -9.84 -5.53 19.79
CA LEU A 445 -10.33 -6.79 20.29
C LEU A 445 -10.36 -7.77 19.11
N ASP A 446 -9.64 -8.87 19.24
CA ASP A 446 -9.57 -9.93 18.23
C ASP A 446 -10.12 -11.23 18.80
N ILE A 447 -10.98 -11.91 18.06
CA ILE A 447 -11.64 -13.16 18.44
C ILE A 447 -11.41 -14.18 17.34
N TRP A 448 -10.90 -15.34 17.71
CA TRP A 448 -10.76 -16.52 16.84
C TRP A 448 -11.65 -17.63 17.35
N ALA A 449 -12.36 -18.29 16.44
CA ALA A 449 -13.22 -19.44 16.75
C ALA A 449 -12.98 -20.54 15.73
N GLY A 450 -12.51 -21.69 16.18
CA GLY A 450 -12.24 -22.84 15.34
C GLY A 450 -11.99 -24.10 16.18
N ARG A 451 -12.03 -25.25 15.54
CA ARG A 451 -11.83 -26.54 16.22
C ARG A 451 -10.38 -26.71 16.70
N LEU A 452 -9.40 -26.39 15.83
CA LEU A 452 -7.97 -26.45 16.17
C LEU A 452 -7.55 -25.31 17.10
N TYR A 453 -8.06 -24.09 16.82
CA TYR A 453 -7.61 -22.88 17.49
C TYR A 453 -8.77 -21.98 17.84
N SER A 454 -8.83 -21.56 19.09
CA SER A 454 -9.73 -20.52 19.57
C SER A 454 -8.96 -19.54 20.44
N GLY A 455 -9.34 -18.27 20.41
CA GLY A 455 -8.62 -17.25 21.18
C GLY A 455 -9.32 -15.91 21.25
N LEU A 456 -8.90 -15.13 22.24
CA LEU A 456 -9.31 -13.77 22.48
C LEU A 456 -8.06 -12.94 22.76
N SER A 457 -7.94 -11.75 22.13
CA SER A 457 -6.85 -10.82 22.41
C SER A 457 -7.38 -9.40 22.50
N LEU A 458 -7.18 -8.76 23.65
CA LEU A 458 -7.38 -7.34 23.85
C LEU A 458 -6.02 -6.65 23.74
N TYR A 459 -5.95 -5.60 22.94
CA TYR A 459 -4.73 -4.86 22.65
C TYR A 459 -4.98 -3.37 22.81
N TRP A 460 -4.05 -2.68 23.43
CA TRP A 460 -4.02 -1.23 23.52
C TRP A 460 -2.60 -0.71 23.25
N ARG A 461 -2.51 0.37 22.49
CA ARG A 461 -1.26 1.05 22.18
C ARG A 461 -1.45 2.56 22.21
N GLN A 462 -0.47 3.24 22.77
CA GLN A 462 -0.37 4.69 22.79
C GLN A 462 0.97 5.10 22.18
N ASP A 463 0.93 5.90 21.12
CA ASP A 463 2.11 6.51 20.53
C ASP A 463 2.39 7.84 21.19
N LEU A 464 3.60 8.05 21.70
CA LEU A 464 4.05 9.24 22.40
C LEU A 464 5.07 10.00 21.56
N GLY A 465 4.80 11.28 21.35
CA GLY A 465 5.75 12.17 20.68
C GLY A 465 5.88 11.95 19.19
N VAL A 466 6.61 12.87 18.57
CA VAL A 466 6.93 12.86 17.15
C VAL A 466 8.42 12.60 16.94
N ARG A 467 9.25 13.08 17.90
CA ARG A 467 10.71 12.83 17.94
C ARG A 467 11.23 12.92 19.39
N PRO A 468 11.83 11.85 19.90
CA PRO A 468 11.84 10.50 19.32
C PRO A 468 10.43 9.91 19.31
N LEU A 469 10.12 9.14 18.27
CA LEU A 469 8.88 8.38 18.23
C LEU A 469 9.02 7.21 19.20
N PHE A 470 8.21 7.21 20.25
CA PHE A 470 8.13 6.16 21.24
C PHE A 470 6.69 5.73 21.41
N PHE A 471 6.46 4.45 21.66
CA PHE A 471 5.13 3.94 21.97
C PHE A 471 5.20 2.92 23.10
N TYR A 472 4.09 2.75 23.78
CA TYR A 472 3.88 1.62 24.67
C TYR A 472 2.61 0.88 24.32
N GLU A 473 2.64 -0.41 24.57
CA GLU A 473 1.53 -1.31 24.26
C GLU A 473 1.30 -2.27 25.43
N ILE A 474 0.02 -2.54 25.65
CA ILE A 474 -0.45 -3.53 26.61
C ILE A 474 -1.36 -4.48 25.85
N SER A 475 -1.21 -5.77 26.06
CA SER A 475 -2.16 -6.75 25.54
C SER A 475 -2.47 -7.84 26.58
N LEU A 476 -3.70 -8.32 26.52
CA LEU A 476 -4.16 -9.50 27.24
C LEU A 476 -4.62 -10.52 26.21
N THR A 477 -4.05 -11.71 26.25
CA THR A 477 -4.34 -12.77 25.28
C THR A 477 -4.64 -14.06 26.02
N GLY A 478 -5.74 -14.72 25.63
CA GLY A 478 -6.05 -16.09 26.02
C GLY A 478 -6.34 -16.90 24.77
N HIS A 479 -5.68 -18.03 24.58
CA HIS A 479 -5.92 -18.89 23.44
C HIS A 479 -5.67 -20.37 23.74
N ARG A 480 -6.26 -21.22 22.90
CA ARG A 480 -6.17 -22.66 23.02
C ARG A 480 -5.90 -23.29 21.65
N PHE A 481 -4.93 -24.20 21.65
CA PHE A 481 -4.65 -25.12 20.54
C PHE A 481 -5.07 -26.54 20.93
N ASP A 482 -5.88 -27.16 20.09
CA ASP A 482 -6.25 -28.59 20.20
C ASP A 482 -5.55 -29.32 19.05
N TYR A 483 -4.36 -29.92 19.32
CA TYR A 483 -3.57 -30.61 18.31
C TYR A 483 -4.16 -31.98 17.98
N PHE A 484 -4.30 -32.27 16.70
CA PHE A 484 -4.73 -33.57 16.22
C PHE A 484 -3.57 -34.55 16.21
N SER A 485 -3.77 -35.75 16.75
CA SER A 485 -2.84 -36.85 16.52
C SER A 485 -2.99 -37.34 15.07
N GLY A 486 -2.03 -37.03 14.25
CA GLY A 486 -1.56 -37.61 12.99
C GLY A 486 -2.45 -38.32 11.98
N ALA A 487 -3.75 -38.49 12.21
CA ALA A 487 -4.63 -39.18 11.28
C ALA A 487 -5.36 -38.19 10.38
N GLN A 488 -4.97 -38.16 9.10
CA GLN A 488 -5.71 -37.48 8.05
C GLN A 488 -6.84 -38.37 7.55
N GLU A 489 -8.07 -37.90 7.71
CA GLU A 489 -9.18 -38.35 6.86
C GLU A 489 -9.69 -37.20 6.04
N LEU A 490 -9.74 -37.36 4.71
CA LEU A 490 -10.28 -36.43 3.74
C LEU A 490 -11.79 -36.15 3.96
N PHE A 491 -12.48 -37.02 4.74
CA PHE A 491 -13.88 -36.92 5.10
C PHE A 491 -14.03 -37.33 6.59
N TYR A 492 -14.77 -36.56 7.31
CA TYR A 492 -15.10 -36.66 8.72
C TYR A 492 -15.20 -38.12 9.26
N SER A 493 -14.34 -38.49 10.21
CA SER A 493 -14.67 -39.48 11.21
C SER A 493 -14.50 -38.88 12.60
N ASP A 494 -15.50 -38.99 13.39
CA ASP A 494 -15.73 -38.22 14.63
C ASP A 494 -15.10 -38.82 15.92
N ASN A 495 -14.22 -39.79 15.82
CA ASN A 495 -14.03 -40.73 16.92
C ASN A 495 -12.66 -40.75 17.61
N HIS A 496 -11.77 -39.77 17.45
CA HIS A 496 -10.54 -39.72 18.25
C HIS A 496 -10.49 -38.46 19.12
N PRO A 497 -10.50 -38.57 20.45
CA PRO A 497 -10.30 -37.42 21.32
C PRO A 497 -8.91 -36.80 21.07
N ASN A 498 -8.83 -35.49 21.15
CA ASN A 498 -7.58 -34.73 21.05
C ASN A 498 -6.64 -35.19 22.19
N ASN A 499 -5.52 -35.80 21.85
CA ASN A 499 -4.58 -36.27 22.85
C ASN A 499 -3.61 -35.21 23.38
N MET A 500 -3.57 -33.99 22.76
CA MET A 500 -2.72 -32.89 23.19
C MET A 500 -3.44 -31.54 23.05
N GLN A 501 -3.49 -30.79 24.13
CA GLN A 501 -4.07 -29.48 24.21
C GLN A 501 -3.10 -28.50 24.87
N GLU A 502 -2.98 -27.31 24.33
CA GLU A 502 -2.22 -26.22 24.92
C GLU A 502 -3.12 -24.99 25.10
N THR A 503 -3.27 -24.52 26.33
CA THR A 503 -3.99 -23.29 26.67
C THR A 503 -3.02 -22.30 27.27
N GLU A 504 -2.95 -21.12 26.70
CA GLU A 504 -2.09 -20.05 27.16
C GLU A 504 -2.92 -18.80 27.50
N VAL A 505 -2.65 -18.21 28.66
CA VAL A 505 -3.21 -16.91 29.06
C VAL A 505 -2.06 -16.03 29.53
N PHE A 506 -1.87 -14.87 28.89
CA PHE A 506 -0.78 -13.96 29.25
C PHE A 506 -1.14 -12.49 29.00
N ALA A 507 -0.49 -11.64 29.77
CA ALA A 507 -0.45 -10.20 29.56
C ALA A 507 0.96 -9.82 29.09
N THR A 508 1.02 -8.91 28.11
CA THR A 508 2.26 -8.30 27.61
C THR A 508 2.24 -6.81 27.92
N VAL A 509 3.32 -6.29 28.48
CA VAL A 509 3.59 -4.86 28.59
C VAL A 509 4.91 -4.58 27.88
N SER A 510 4.91 -3.67 26.92
CA SER A 510 6.14 -3.32 26.20
C SER A 510 6.17 -1.86 25.77
N GLY A 511 7.39 -1.32 25.66
CA GLY A 511 7.68 -0.05 25.04
C GLY A 511 8.52 -0.27 23.77
N GLY A 512 8.39 0.60 22.79
CA GLY A 512 9.15 0.46 21.55
C GLY A 512 9.44 1.78 20.85
N THR A 513 10.46 1.74 20.00
CA THR A 513 10.91 2.85 19.18
C THR A 513 11.44 2.35 17.83
N PRO A 514 11.29 3.12 16.74
CA PRO A 514 11.97 2.78 15.49
C PRO A 514 13.47 2.99 15.64
N LEU A 515 14.26 2.02 15.18
CA LEU A 515 15.73 2.14 15.11
C LEU A 515 16.15 2.95 13.89
N SER A 516 15.37 2.89 12.81
CA SER A 516 15.60 3.64 11.59
C SER A 516 14.30 3.87 10.86
N PHE A 517 14.04 5.13 10.46
CA PHE A 517 12.85 5.48 9.68
C PHE A 517 12.90 4.89 8.26
N HIS A 518 14.09 4.77 7.66
CA HIS A 518 14.25 4.25 6.29
C HIS A 518 14.24 2.72 6.22
N ARG A 519 14.65 2.03 7.29
CA ARG A 519 14.82 0.57 7.29
C ARG A 519 13.67 -0.18 7.97
N SER A 520 12.68 0.52 8.51
CA SER A 520 11.46 -0.05 9.10
C SER A 520 11.69 -1.05 10.25
N TYR A 521 12.84 -0.96 10.94
CA TYR A 521 13.12 -1.76 12.12
C TYR A 521 12.51 -1.11 13.37
N VAL A 522 11.86 -1.93 14.19
CA VAL A 522 11.29 -1.53 15.48
C VAL A 522 11.94 -2.33 16.58
N MET A 523 12.51 -1.64 17.56
CA MET A 523 12.99 -2.24 18.80
C MET A 523 11.88 -2.18 19.85
N LYS A 524 11.64 -3.29 20.54
CA LYS A 524 10.71 -3.41 21.65
C LYS A 524 11.41 -3.99 22.88
N LEU A 525 11.18 -3.39 24.03
CA LEU A 525 11.56 -3.91 25.34
C LEU A 525 10.28 -4.11 26.15
N GLY A 526 10.11 -5.27 26.73
CA GLY A 526 8.90 -5.59 27.47
C GLY A 526 8.99 -6.83 28.33
N ALA A 527 7.85 -7.21 28.87
CA ALA A 527 7.70 -8.45 29.62
C ALA A 527 6.34 -9.09 29.35
N ASP A 528 6.32 -10.40 29.27
CA ASP A 528 5.12 -11.23 29.32
C ASP A 528 4.96 -11.82 30.71
N MET A 529 3.73 -11.90 31.22
CA MET A 529 3.38 -12.57 32.46
C MET A 529 2.15 -13.43 32.21
N GLY A 530 2.24 -14.74 32.46
CA GLY A 530 1.15 -15.63 32.12
C GLY A 530 1.29 -17.04 32.63
N ALA A 531 0.43 -17.89 32.10
CA ALA A 531 0.41 -19.33 32.39
C ALA A 531 0.14 -20.12 31.11
N ASN A 532 0.94 -21.15 30.88
CA ASN A 532 0.70 -22.21 29.89
C ASN A 532 0.23 -23.46 30.57
N LEU A 533 -0.91 -24.00 30.16
CA LEU A 533 -1.45 -25.26 30.57
C LEU A 533 -1.34 -26.25 29.40
N PHE A 534 -0.55 -27.30 29.60
CA PHE A 534 -0.45 -28.45 28.71
C PHE A 534 -1.29 -29.59 29.27
N THR A 535 -2.22 -30.11 28.48
CA THR A 535 -3.07 -31.25 28.81
C THR A 535 -2.84 -32.32 27.74
N TYR A 536 -2.44 -33.52 28.12
CA TYR A 536 -2.04 -34.59 27.18
C TYR A 536 -2.15 -35.97 27.82
N PHE A 537 -2.17 -37.00 26.95
CA PHE A 537 -2.01 -38.38 27.36
C PHE A 537 -0.61 -38.86 27.00
N SER A 538 0.07 -39.53 27.93
CA SER A 538 1.45 -40.01 27.74
C SER A 538 1.56 -41.20 26.78
N GLY A 539 0.46 -41.81 26.37
CA GLY A 539 0.40 -42.93 25.41
C GLY A 539 -0.73 -42.74 24.40
N THR A 540 -0.78 -43.63 23.40
CA THR A 540 -1.85 -43.63 22.37
C THR A 540 -3.04 -44.51 22.78
N ASP A 541 -2.87 -45.36 23.79
CA ASP A 541 -3.89 -46.28 24.29
C ASP A 541 -4.56 -45.71 25.54
N PHE A 542 -5.61 -44.96 25.38
CA PHE A 542 -6.39 -44.33 26.44
C PHE A 542 -7.89 -44.39 26.13
N ASN A 543 -8.70 -44.46 27.19
CA ASN A 543 -10.16 -44.50 27.12
C ASN A 543 -10.79 -43.16 27.55
N SER A 544 -12.09 -43.01 27.31
CA SER A 544 -12.87 -41.83 27.70
C SER A 544 -12.83 -41.50 29.21
N ASP A 545 -12.59 -42.54 30.05
CA ASP A 545 -12.58 -42.40 31.50
C ASP A 545 -11.16 -42.10 32.07
N ASP A 546 -10.15 -42.12 31.20
CA ASP A 546 -8.79 -41.78 31.59
C ASP A 546 -8.61 -40.27 31.83
N ILE A 547 -7.89 -39.94 32.90
CA ILE A 547 -7.55 -38.58 33.27
C ILE A 547 -6.23 -38.19 32.58
N PRO A 548 -6.18 -37.09 31.80
CA PRO A 548 -4.93 -36.67 31.17
C PRO A 548 -3.91 -36.09 32.16
N ASP A 549 -2.64 -36.18 31.82
CA ASP A 549 -1.57 -35.42 32.46
C ASP A 549 -1.78 -33.92 32.27
N ARG A 550 -1.43 -33.12 33.30
CA ARG A 550 -1.52 -31.67 33.25
C ARG A 550 -0.22 -31.04 33.74
N ALA A 551 0.44 -30.26 32.90
CA ALA A 551 1.59 -29.45 33.26
C ALA A 551 1.23 -27.97 33.12
N THR A 552 1.34 -27.22 34.20
CA THR A 552 1.05 -25.77 34.20
C THR A 552 2.33 -25.02 34.50
N LEU A 553 2.81 -24.22 33.54
CA LEU A 553 3.94 -23.30 33.72
C LEU A 553 3.40 -21.89 33.94
N ARG A 554 3.55 -21.34 35.15
CA ARG A 554 3.31 -19.92 35.45
C ARG A 554 4.63 -19.19 35.38
N TYR A 555 4.69 -18.07 34.62
CA TYR A 555 5.96 -17.43 34.31
C TYR A 555 5.85 -15.91 34.26
N ILE A 556 7.00 -15.28 34.41
CA ILE A 556 7.29 -13.91 33.98
C ILE A 556 8.48 -13.97 33.00
N SER A 557 8.40 -13.18 31.93
CA SER A 557 9.36 -13.32 30.83
C SER A 557 9.70 -11.96 30.23
N PRO A 558 10.72 -11.25 30.75
CA PRO A 558 11.27 -10.06 30.09
C PRO A 558 11.89 -10.44 28.75
N PHE A 559 11.76 -9.51 27.76
CA PHE A 559 12.29 -9.69 26.43
C PHE A 559 12.81 -8.39 25.80
N LEU A 560 13.76 -8.54 24.88
CA LEU A 560 14.21 -7.53 23.93
C LEU A 560 13.99 -8.07 22.53
N ALA A 561 13.22 -7.37 21.70
CA ALA A 561 12.94 -7.79 20.33
C ALA A 561 13.25 -6.65 19.33
N ILE A 562 13.87 -7.02 18.20
CA ILE A 562 14.03 -6.16 17.04
C ILE A 562 13.32 -6.85 15.90
N ASN A 563 12.36 -6.18 15.29
CA ASN A 563 11.55 -6.76 14.23
C ASN A 563 11.39 -5.82 13.03
N ARG A 564 11.19 -6.44 11.87
CA ARG A 564 10.82 -5.79 10.61
C ARG A 564 9.92 -6.74 9.83
N ASN A 565 8.82 -6.25 9.26
CA ASN A 565 7.98 -7.02 8.37
C ASN A 565 7.48 -6.15 7.22
N THR A 566 8.01 -6.41 6.02
CA THR A 566 7.68 -5.71 4.77
C THR A 566 7.06 -6.63 3.72
N LEU A 567 6.66 -7.85 4.11
CA LEU A 567 6.03 -8.80 3.21
C LEU A 567 4.77 -8.21 2.57
N ASN A 568 4.61 -8.42 1.26
CA ASN A 568 3.49 -7.90 0.48
C ASN A 568 2.16 -8.61 0.79
N TYR A 569 2.18 -9.90 1.15
CA TYR A 569 1.01 -10.68 1.55
C TYR A 569 1.17 -11.24 2.95
N LYS A 570 0.05 -11.38 3.68
CA LYS A 570 0.01 -11.97 5.03
C LYS A 570 0.37 -13.46 5.04
N GLN A 571 0.04 -14.15 3.95
CA GLN A 571 0.29 -15.56 3.70
C GLN A 571 0.63 -15.72 2.22
N TYR A 572 1.58 -16.59 1.89
CA TYR A 572 2.11 -16.77 0.54
C TYR A 572 2.72 -15.48 -0.06
N PRO A 573 3.69 -14.86 0.62
CA PRO A 573 4.36 -13.67 0.11
C PRO A 573 5.19 -13.99 -1.13
N THR A 574 5.35 -12.98 -1.99
CA THR A 574 6.17 -13.06 -3.21
C THR A 574 7.29 -12.02 -3.24
N GLN A 575 7.26 -11.07 -2.28
CA GLN A 575 8.20 -9.96 -2.18
C GLN A 575 8.28 -9.45 -0.74
N GLY A 576 9.42 -8.83 -0.40
CA GLY A 576 9.65 -8.22 0.91
C GLY A 576 10.39 -9.15 1.87
N ASN A 577 10.42 -8.76 3.15
CA ASN A 577 11.10 -9.53 4.18
C ASN A 577 10.38 -9.46 5.53
N ASN A 578 10.63 -10.48 6.37
CA ASN A 578 10.16 -10.57 7.74
C ASN A 578 11.32 -11.03 8.61
N GLN A 579 11.79 -10.16 9.49
CA GLN A 579 12.98 -10.35 10.30
C GLN A 579 12.64 -10.17 11.78
N LEU A 580 13.18 -11.05 12.61
CA LEU A 580 13.05 -10.99 14.07
C LEU A 580 14.37 -11.38 14.72
N LEU A 581 14.83 -10.56 15.64
CA LEU A 581 15.84 -10.91 16.62
C LEU A 581 15.19 -10.73 17.99
N ASN A 582 15.14 -11.79 18.80
CA ASN A 582 14.50 -11.79 20.12
C ASN A 582 15.40 -12.45 21.15
N PHE A 583 15.58 -11.77 22.27
CA PHE A 583 16.22 -12.28 23.48
C PHE A 583 15.20 -12.31 24.60
N ARG A 584 15.12 -13.43 25.31
CA ARG A 584 14.09 -13.66 26.33
C ARG A 584 14.63 -14.45 27.49
N LEU A 585 14.30 -14.00 28.69
CA LEU A 585 14.49 -14.75 29.93
C LEU A 585 13.12 -15.18 30.44
N VAL A 586 12.92 -16.46 30.66
CA VAL A 586 11.71 -17.01 31.28
C VAL A 586 12.05 -17.45 32.71
N SER A 587 11.31 -16.95 33.69
CA SER A 587 11.41 -17.36 35.06
C SER A 587 10.03 -17.72 35.57
N GLY A 588 9.87 -18.92 36.11
CA GLY A 588 8.55 -19.42 36.48
C GLY A 588 8.54 -20.62 37.37
N ARG A 589 7.36 -21.20 37.50
CA ARG A 589 7.13 -22.40 38.30
C ARG A 589 6.20 -23.36 37.55
N GLU A 590 6.63 -24.57 37.40
CA GLU A 590 5.82 -25.66 36.84
C GLU A 590 5.10 -26.40 37.95
N THR A 591 3.82 -26.62 37.77
CA THR A 591 3.00 -27.58 38.54
C THR A 591 2.60 -28.73 37.63
N HIS A 592 3.04 -29.95 37.92
CA HIS A 592 2.69 -31.15 37.16
C HIS A 592 1.76 -32.02 37.98
N MET A 593 0.64 -32.42 37.38
CA MET A 593 -0.38 -33.32 37.92
C MET A 593 -0.46 -34.54 36.99
N PRO A 594 0.04 -35.72 37.44
CA PRO A 594 0.00 -36.91 36.61
C PRO A 594 -1.44 -37.41 36.44
N GLY A 595 -1.75 -37.91 35.24
CA GLY A 595 -3.01 -38.57 34.88
C GLY A 595 -2.99 -40.06 35.15
N THR A 596 -4.07 -40.78 34.74
CA THR A 596 -4.21 -42.23 34.96
C THR A 596 -3.23 -43.09 34.15
N ARG A 597 -2.74 -42.56 33.01
CA ARG A 597 -1.79 -43.25 32.11
C ARG A 597 -0.40 -42.61 32.12
N SER A 598 -0.08 -41.86 33.17
CA SER A 598 1.22 -41.22 33.31
C SER A 598 2.33 -42.27 33.47
N LEU A 599 3.41 -42.13 32.71
CA LEU A 599 4.62 -42.94 32.84
C LEU A 599 5.35 -42.69 34.18
N ARG A 600 5.02 -41.59 34.85
CA ARG A 600 5.52 -41.25 36.18
C ARG A 600 4.42 -41.46 37.22
N GLU A 601 4.45 -42.55 37.90
CA GLU A 601 3.65 -42.73 39.11
C GLU A 601 4.10 -41.71 40.17
N GLY A 602 3.20 -40.90 40.68
CA GLY A 602 3.61 -40.00 41.72
C GLY A 602 2.62 -38.87 42.05
N ARG A 603 3.02 -38.14 43.08
CA ARG A 603 2.27 -36.98 43.59
C ARG A 603 2.51 -35.75 42.71
N THR A 604 1.56 -34.84 42.71
CA THR A 604 1.70 -33.50 42.13
C THR A 604 3.07 -32.91 42.48
N SER A 605 3.81 -32.47 41.47
CA SER A 605 5.12 -31.84 41.64
C SER A 605 5.05 -30.35 41.36
N ASN A 606 5.87 -29.56 42.06
CA ASN A 606 5.95 -28.11 41.90
C ASN A 606 7.43 -27.72 41.87
N LYS A 607 7.94 -27.33 40.70
CA LYS A 607 9.37 -27.08 40.46
C LYS A 607 9.61 -25.68 39.83
N PRO A 608 10.64 -24.96 40.30
CA PRO A 608 11.06 -23.73 39.62
C PRO A 608 11.61 -24.06 38.23
N ARG A 609 11.37 -23.18 37.27
CA ARG A 609 11.85 -23.28 35.89
C ARG A 609 12.48 -21.95 35.46
N SER A 610 13.64 -22.02 34.83
CA SER A 610 14.30 -20.88 34.24
C SER A 610 14.84 -21.28 32.87
N MET A 611 14.58 -20.42 31.86
CA MET A 611 15.03 -20.64 30.49
C MET A 611 15.54 -19.32 29.94
N LEU A 612 16.67 -19.36 29.26
CA LEU A 612 17.18 -18.25 28.43
C LEU A 612 17.03 -18.64 26.98
N THR A 613 16.42 -17.81 26.18
CA THR A 613 16.24 -18.07 24.74
C THR A 613 16.68 -16.87 23.91
N ALA A 614 17.30 -17.16 22.77
CA ALA A 614 17.58 -16.20 21.70
C ALA A 614 17.07 -16.79 20.40
N ARG A 615 16.36 -16.00 19.60
CA ARG A 615 15.86 -16.42 18.28
C ARG A 615 16.21 -15.40 17.24
N PHE A 616 16.78 -15.86 16.15
CA PHE A 616 16.97 -15.13 14.91
C PHE A 616 16.10 -15.76 13.82
N PHE A 617 15.22 -14.98 13.23
CA PHE A 617 14.36 -15.39 12.13
C PHE A 617 14.50 -14.40 10.99
N ASP A 618 14.75 -14.89 9.77
CA ASP A 618 14.90 -14.06 8.56
C ASP A 618 14.26 -14.78 7.38
N GLU A 619 13.16 -14.23 6.88
CA GLU A 619 12.42 -14.66 5.70
C GLU A 619 12.48 -13.55 4.66
N ARG A 620 13.05 -13.82 3.49
CA ARG A 620 13.21 -12.83 2.41
C ARG A 620 12.77 -13.38 1.08
N TYR A 621 12.15 -12.53 0.28
CA TYR A 621 11.78 -12.83 -1.09
C TYR A 621 12.45 -11.83 -2.03
N TYR A 622 13.29 -12.35 -2.93
CA TYR A 622 14.00 -11.61 -3.97
C TYR A 622 13.23 -11.77 -5.29
N ARG A 623 12.73 -10.66 -5.85
CA ARG A 623 12.14 -10.65 -7.18
C ARG A 623 13.26 -10.67 -8.20
N ILE A 624 13.41 -11.79 -8.92
CA ILE A 624 14.45 -12.01 -9.94
C ILE A 624 13.93 -11.59 -11.31
N SER A 625 12.65 -11.86 -11.59
CA SER A 625 11.96 -11.42 -12.80
C SER A 625 10.47 -11.22 -12.52
N ASP A 626 9.71 -10.80 -13.53
CA ASP A 626 8.25 -10.65 -13.40
C ASP A 626 7.53 -11.96 -13.12
N HIS A 627 8.11 -13.07 -13.52
CA HIS A 627 7.52 -14.40 -13.37
C HIS A 627 8.17 -15.23 -12.26
N PHE A 628 9.29 -14.78 -11.68
CA PHE A 628 10.02 -15.58 -10.72
C PHE A 628 10.51 -14.75 -9.51
N SER A 629 10.28 -15.29 -8.32
CA SER A 629 10.88 -14.81 -7.07
C SER A 629 11.51 -15.97 -6.33
N LEU A 630 12.62 -15.70 -5.64
CA LEU A 630 13.28 -16.67 -4.77
C LEU A 630 13.12 -16.23 -3.31
N GLY A 631 12.43 -17.04 -2.52
CA GLY A 631 12.37 -16.92 -1.08
C GLY A 631 13.51 -17.67 -0.40
N VAL A 632 14.05 -17.11 0.66
CA VAL A 632 15.07 -17.73 1.52
C VAL A 632 14.62 -17.58 2.98
N LEU A 633 14.69 -18.67 3.75
CA LEU A 633 14.38 -18.70 5.17
C LEU A 633 15.61 -19.13 5.98
N ALA A 634 15.85 -18.41 7.07
CA ALA A 634 16.75 -18.83 8.16
C ALA A 634 16.01 -18.66 9.50
N ASP A 635 15.99 -19.68 10.33
CA ASP A 635 15.39 -19.67 11.67
C ASP A 635 16.35 -20.39 12.64
N VAL A 636 16.96 -19.62 13.51
CA VAL A 636 17.94 -20.09 14.47
C VAL A 636 17.39 -19.84 15.86
N ALA A 637 17.22 -20.89 16.63
CA ALA A 637 16.88 -20.82 18.05
C ALA A 637 18.04 -21.31 18.91
N MET A 638 18.36 -20.57 19.94
CA MET A 638 19.32 -20.92 20.97
C MET A 638 18.60 -20.84 22.31
N GLY A 639 18.60 -21.91 23.05
CA GLY A 639 17.98 -21.97 24.34
C GLY A 639 18.82 -22.78 25.34
N GLY A 640 18.60 -22.51 26.62
CA GLY A 640 19.15 -23.27 27.73
C GLY A 640 18.22 -23.18 28.90
N GLY A 641 17.90 -24.35 29.49
CA GLY A 641 17.00 -24.41 30.62
C GLY A 641 16.87 -25.82 31.18
N SER A 642 15.99 -25.99 32.16
CA SER A 642 15.68 -27.29 32.76
C SER A 642 14.52 -27.95 32.00
N PHE A 643 14.59 -29.26 31.81
CA PHE A 643 13.43 -30.03 31.33
C PHE A 643 12.18 -29.76 32.18
N MET A 644 11.02 -29.81 31.55
CA MET A 644 9.76 -29.94 32.27
C MET A 644 9.67 -31.29 32.97
N SER A 645 8.56 -31.59 33.65
CA SER A 645 8.43 -32.79 34.46
C SER A 645 8.42 -34.10 33.66
N ASP A 646 8.03 -34.05 32.39
CA ASP A 646 8.02 -35.22 31.48
C ASP A 646 8.38 -34.80 30.03
N TYR A 647 8.43 -35.84 29.15
CA TYR A 647 8.82 -35.65 27.74
C TYR A 647 7.86 -34.74 26.98
N ILE A 648 6.55 -35.01 27.06
CA ILE A 648 5.55 -34.33 26.25
C ILE A 648 5.48 -32.84 26.65
N SER A 649 5.39 -32.52 27.93
CA SER A 649 5.41 -31.13 28.40
C SER A 649 6.70 -30.40 28.04
N THR A 650 7.86 -31.09 28.07
CA THR A 650 9.14 -30.55 27.66
C THR A 650 9.13 -30.18 26.16
N VAL A 651 8.71 -31.11 25.30
CA VAL A 651 8.66 -30.90 23.86
C VAL A 651 7.62 -29.83 23.48
N MET A 652 6.46 -29.81 24.14
CA MET A 652 5.44 -28.76 23.91
C MET A 652 5.96 -27.37 24.28
N ALA A 653 6.77 -27.22 25.31
CA ALA A 653 7.35 -25.95 25.74
C ALA A 653 8.54 -25.50 24.87
N GLN A 654 9.16 -26.37 24.07
CA GLN A 654 10.31 -26.07 23.22
C GLN A 654 9.92 -25.27 21.99
N PRO A 655 10.82 -24.40 21.48
CA PRO A 655 10.67 -23.74 20.19
C PRO A 655 10.41 -24.74 19.05
N ALA A 656 9.52 -24.38 18.15
CA ALA A 656 9.14 -25.19 17.00
C ALA A 656 9.57 -24.55 15.70
N PHE A 657 10.14 -25.33 14.77
CA PHE A 657 10.39 -24.94 13.40
C PHE A 657 9.14 -25.21 12.55
N GLN A 658 8.36 -24.17 12.24
CA GLN A 658 7.05 -24.25 11.59
C GLN A 658 6.95 -23.25 10.44
N PRO A 659 7.69 -23.45 9.32
CA PRO A 659 7.79 -22.47 8.24
C PRO A 659 6.54 -22.39 7.34
N THR A 660 5.73 -23.47 7.24
CA THR A 660 4.53 -23.47 6.39
C THR A 660 3.26 -23.18 7.20
N PRO A 661 2.18 -22.69 6.58
CA PRO A 661 0.90 -22.53 7.28
C PRO A 661 0.41 -23.85 7.90
N HIS A 662 0.54 -24.96 7.18
CA HIS A 662 0.11 -26.27 7.65
C HIS A 662 0.96 -26.81 8.82
N SER A 663 2.29 -26.62 8.81
CA SER A 663 3.15 -27.09 9.91
C SER A 663 2.79 -26.48 11.27
N LYS A 664 2.12 -25.30 11.29
CA LYS A 664 1.63 -24.64 12.52
C LYS A 664 0.41 -25.33 13.12
N THR A 665 -0.25 -26.20 12.37
CA THR A 665 -1.47 -26.91 12.82
C THR A 665 -1.19 -28.25 13.46
N LEU A 666 0.05 -28.74 13.36
CA LEU A 666 0.46 -30.04 13.84
C LEU A 666 1.43 -29.92 15.03
N MET A 667 1.35 -30.89 15.93
CA MET A 667 2.33 -31.06 16.98
C MET A 667 3.44 -32.01 16.48
N LEU A 668 4.35 -31.45 15.69
CA LEU A 668 5.47 -32.16 15.08
C LEU A 668 6.66 -32.18 16.07
N ASP A 669 6.80 -33.22 16.86
CA ASP A 669 7.85 -33.31 17.87
C ASP A 669 9.26 -33.33 17.24
N GLN A 670 9.44 -33.96 16.06
CA GLN A 670 10.71 -34.02 15.33
C GLN A 670 11.24 -32.67 14.88
N TYR A 671 10.40 -31.64 14.78
CA TYR A 671 10.79 -30.27 14.41
C TYR A 671 10.81 -29.32 15.63
N ARG A 672 10.99 -29.87 16.83
CA ARG A 672 11.10 -29.12 18.08
C ARG A 672 12.40 -29.44 18.79
N ALA A 673 13.10 -28.42 19.23
CA ALA A 673 14.28 -28.56 20.08
C ALA A 673 14.54 -27.24 20.82
N GLU A 674 15.25 -27.30 21.92
CA GLU A 674 15.66 -26.14 22.70
C GLU A 674 16.60 -25.23 21.92
N SER A 675 17.51 -25.83 21.10
CA SER A 675 18.43 -25.13 20.19
C SER A 675 18.45 -25.82 18.83
N TYR A 676 18.32 -25.05 17.75
CA TYR A 676 18.33 -25.59 16.38
C TYR A 676 18.79 -24.57 15.34
N LEU A 677 19.20 -25.10 14.20
CA LEU A 677 19.35 -24.39 12.94
C LEU A 677 18.24 -24.89 11.99
N GLY A 678 17.44 -24.00 11.51
CA GLY A 678 16.42 -24.25 10.50
C GLY A 678 16.59 -23.32 9.31
N GLY A 679 16.31 -23.82 8.11
CA GLY A 679 16.40 -22.97 6.92
C GLY A 679 15.80 -23.64 5.69
N GLY A 680 15.64 -22.87 4.61
CA GLY A 680 15.10 -23.41 3.38
C GLY A 680 15.01 -22.42 2.24
N LEU A 681 14.67 -22.97 1.08
CA LEU A 681 14.43 -22.24 -0.15
C LEU A 681 12.95 -22.29 -0.52
N MET A 682 12.45 -21.18 -1.02
CA MET A 682 11.03 -20.99 -1.36
C MET A 682 10.89 -20.33 -2.75
N PRO A 683 11.18 -21.04 -3.84
CA PRO A 683 10.93 -20.52 -5.19
C PRO A 683 9.45 -20.29 -5.44
N VAL A 684 9.12 -19.16 -6.06
CA VAL A 684 7.77 -18.76 -6.44
C VAL A 684 7.71 -18.47 -7.92
N LEU A 685 6.88 -19.22 -8.64
CA LEU A 685 6.56 -19.01 -10.05
C LEU A 685 5.24 -18.23 -10.15
N ARG A 686 5.26 -17.05 -10.75
CA ARG A 686 4.08 -16.21 -10.94
C ARG A 686 3.60 -16.34 -12.38
N PHE A 687 2.39 -16.84 -12.56
CA PHE A 687 1.75 -16.95 -13.88
C PHE A 687 1.15 -15.60 -14.31
N ASN A 688 0.61 -14.87 -13.32
CA ASN A 688 0.11 -13.49 -13.47
C ASN A 688 0.13 -12.79 -12.10
N GLN A 689 -0.50 -11.61 -11.98
CA GLN A 689 -0.53 -10.83 -10.73
C GLN A 689 -1.26 -11.54 -9.58
N SER A 690 -2.18 -12.47 -9.89
CA SER A 690 -3.04 -13.12 -8.90
C SER A 690 -2.73 -14.61 -8.71
N LEU A 691 -2.19 -15.31 -9.71
CA LEU A 691 -1.95 -16.76 -9.67
C LEU A 691 -0.46 -17.07 -9.59
N SER A 692 -0.07 -17.86 -8.60
CA SER A 692 1.32 -18.26 -8.36
C SER A 692 1.43 -19.68 -7.83
N LEU A 693 2.55 -20.34 -8.16
CA LEU A 693 2.96 -21.62 -7.60
C LEU A 693 4.12 -21.38 -6.63
N HIS A 694 3.90 -21.73 -5.36
CA HIS A 694 4.90 -21.67 -4.30
C HIS A 694 5.44 -23.08 -4.06
N LEU A 695 6.73 -23.25 -4.24
CA LEU A 695 7.45 -24.46 -3.87
C LEU A 695 8.33 -24.14 -2.67
N SER A 696 8.53 -25.09 -1.78
CA SER A 696 9.39 -24.88 -0.62
C SER A 696 10.02 -26.19 -0.13
N GLY A 697 11.28 -26.08 0.24
CA GLY A 697 12.02 -27.16 0.88
C GLY A 697 12.79 -26.63 2.09
N PHE A 698 12.65 -27.31 3.24
CA PHE A 698 13.23 -26.86 4.49
C PHE A 698 13.99 -28.01 5.16
N TYR A 699 15.07 -27.61 5.85
CA TYR A 699 15.91 -28.49 6.62
C TYR A 699 15.96 -28.02 8.07
N PHE A 700 15.84 -28.95 9.00
CA PHE A 700 15.87 -28.73 10.44
C PHE A 700 16.98 -29.56 11.07
N LEU A 701 17.87 -28.90 11.81
CA LEU A 701 19.02 -29.49 12.47
C LEU A 701 19.06 -29.07 13.95
N PRO A 702 18.52 -29.89 14.86
CA PRO A 702 18.63 -29.64 16.31
C PRO A 702 20.08 -29.77 16.80
N TYR A 703 20.52 -28.84 17.65
CA TYR A 703 21.81 -29.03 18.34
C TYR A 703 21.80 -30.28 19.18
N LYS A 704 20.83 -30.43 20.06
CA LYS A 704 20.58 -31.64 20.86
C LYS A 704 19.08 -31.89 20.94
N LYS A 705 18.61 -33.01 20.45
CA LYS A 705 17.20 -33.40 20.55
C LYS A 705 16.92 -33.93 21.93
N THR A 706 15.80 -33.52 22.54
CA THR A 706 15.27 -34.19 23.75
C THR A 706 14.80 -35.57 23.39
N ILE A 707 15.22 -36.58 24.15
CA ILE A 707 14.84 -37.98 24.03
C ILE A 707 14.41 -38.50 25.39
N GLN A 708 13.64 -39.58 25.37
CA GLN A 708 13.15 -40.30 26.55
C GLN A 708 13.60 -41.76 26.46
N ASP A 709 14.04 -42.33 27.57
CA ASP A 709 14.32 -43.76 27.68
C ASP A 709 13.04 -44.53 28.04
N ASP A 710 13.12 -45.87 28.03
CA ASP A 710 11.99 -46.76 28.35
C ASP A 710 11.48 -46.58 29.80
N LEU A 711 12.25 -45.97 30.68
CA LEU A 711 11.91 -45.67 32.06
C LEU A 711 11.31 -44.28 32.26
N GLY A 712 11.14 -43.52 31.16
CA GLY A 712 10.59 -42.16 31.19
C GLY A 712 11.61 -41.09 31.61
N ASN A 713 12.91 -41.38 31.70
CA ASN A 713 13.91 -40.39 32.01
C ASN A 713 14.26 -39.56 30.79
N LEU A 714 14.39 -38.27 30.99
CA LEU A 714 14.74 -37.31 29.93
C LEU A 714 16.25 -37.13 29.81
N SER A 715 16.72 -37.16 28.59
CA SER A 715 18.11 -36.88 28.23
C SER A 715 18.21 -36.17 26.89
N TYR A 716 19.41 -35.76 26.52
CA TYR A 716 19.68 -35.21 25.20
C TYR A 716 20.37 -36.26 24.32
N ALA A 717 19.93 -36.34 23.06
CA ALA A 717 20.67 -37.04 22.01
C ALA A 717 22.04 -36.42 21.78
N GLN A 718 22.92 -37.15 21.10
CA GLN A 718 24.21 -36.60 20.66
C GLN A 718 24.01 -35.34 19.80
N ALA A 719 24.92 -34.39 19.95
CA ALA A 719 24.87 -33.13 19.19
C ALA A 719 24.83 -33.39 17.67
N PHE A 720 23.89 -32.73 16.98
CA PHE A 720 23.69 -32.80 15.52
C PHE A 720 23.47 -34.23 14.96
N SER A 721 23.13 -35.21 15.79
CA SER A 721 22.93 -36.58 15.34
C SER A 721 21.60 -36.83 14.64
N LEU A 722 20.62 -36.00 14.88
CA LEU A 722 19.28 -36.08 14.29
C LEU A 722 19.02 -34.89 13.39
N HIS A 723 18.28 -35.13 12.33
CA HIS A 723 17.84 -34.08 11.41
C HIS A 723 16.49 -34.44 10.82
N SER A 724 15.78 -33.46 10.31
CA SER A 724 14.49 -33.64 9.65
C SER A 724 14.36 -32.66 8.49
N TRP A 725 13.59 -33.02 7.48
CA TRP A 725 13.29 -32.14 6.38
C TRP A 725 11.81 -32.15 6.03
N MET A 726 11.32 -31.05 5.50
CA MET A 726 9.96 -30.94 5.02
C MET A 726 9.92 -30.22 3.69
N ALA A 727 8.90 -30.51 2.89
CA ALA A 727 8.65 -29.85 1.62
C ALA A 727 7.18 -29.48 1.51
N ALA A 728 6.89 -28.42 0.75
CA ALA A 728 5.53 -28.06 0.42
C ALA A 728 5.43 -27.49 -0.99
N ALA A 729 4.29 -27.75 -1.64
CA ALA A 729 3.89 -27.12 -2.88
C ALA A 729 2.49 -26.53 -2.71
N ALA A 730 2.28 -25.29 -3.15
CA ALA A 730 0.98 -24.63 -3.06
C ALA A 730 0.70 -23.85 -4.35
N LEU A 731 -0.38 -24.16 -5.02
CA LEU A 731 -0.96 -23.32 -6.07
C LEU A 731 -1.89 -22.31 -5.39
N VAL A 732 -1.61 -21.03 -5.57
CA VAL A 732 -2.26 -19.95 -4.84
C VAL A 732 -2.87 -18.95 -5.81
N TRP A 733 -4.16 -18.70 -5.66
CA TRP A 733 -4.86 -17.60 -6.29
C TRP A 733 -5.17 -16.53 -5.23
N GLN A 734 -4.54 -15.35 -5.38
CA GLN A 734 -4.80 -14.18 -4.54
C GLN A 734 -6.09 -13.52 -5.01
N SER A 735 -7.21 -13.92 -4.44
CA SER A 735 -8.52 -13.33 -4.73
C SER A 735 -8.75 -12.07 -3.89
N PRO A 736 -9.72 -11.21 -4.26
CA PRO A 736 -10.12 -10.07 -3.43
C PRO A 736 -10.59 -10.46 -2.01
N LEU A 737 -11.00 -11.71 -1.82
CA LEU A 737 -11.48 -12.28 -0.56
C LEU A 737 -10.36 -12.97 0.25
N GLY A 738 -9.10 -12.86 -0.19
CA GLY A 738 -7.97 -13.57 0.39
C GLY A 738 -7.49 -14.75 -0.48
N PRO A 739 -6.44 -15.47 -0.07
CA PRO A 739 -5.88 -16.55 -0.85
C PRO A 739 -6.82 -17.75 -0.93
N VAL A 740 -6.97 -18.29 -2.15
CA VAL A 740 -7.49 -19.63 -2.40
C VAL A 740 -6.30 -20.51 -2.76
N SER A 741 -6.05 -21.59 -2.03
CA SER A 741 -4.86 -22.40 -2.21
C SER A 741 -5.15 -23.88 -2.16
N VAL A 742 -4.55 -24.63 -3.11
CA VAL A 742 -4.39 -26.08 -3.02
C VAL A 742 -2.95 -26.33 -2.63
N SER A 743 -2.72 -26.96 -1.47
CA SER A 743 -1.39 -27.20 -0.94
C SER A 743 -1.17 -28.65 -0.59
N THR A 744 0.03 -29.14 -0.85
CA THR A 744 0.51 -30.46 -0.45
C THR A 744 1.77 -30.26 0.38
N ASN A 745 1.80 -30.87 1.59
CA ASN A 745 2.88 -30.76 2.55
C ASN A 745 3.45 -32.15 2.85
N TYR A 746 4.76 -32.28 2.86
CA TYR A 746 5.49 -33.49 3.18
C TYR A 746 6.33 -33.32 4.43
N TYR A 747 6.31 -34.33 5.33
CA TYR A 747 7.10 -34.39 6.55
C TYR A 747 7.82 -35.75 6.64
N ASP A 748 9.16 -35.76 6.74
CA ASP A 748 9.98 -36.96 6.55
C ASP A 748 9.82 -38.06 7.61
N ARG A 749 9.48 -37.69 8.83
CA ARG A 749 9.43 -38.61 9.97
C ARG A 749 8.03 -38.85 10.54
N GLU A 750 7.00 -38.37 9.88
CA GLU A 750 5.62 -38.63 10.25
C GLU A 750 5.12 -39.98 9.72
N THR A 751 4.16 -40.59 10.45
CA THR A 751 3.48 -41.81 10.00
C THR A 751 2.72 -41.54 8.69
N ASN A 752 1.96 -40.44 8.67
CA ASN A 752 1.38 -39.88 7.44
C ASN A 752 2.29 -38.78 6.94
N LYS A 753 3.05 -39.06 5.87
CA LYS A 753 4.06 -38.15 5.36
C LYS A 753 3.51 -37.05 4.47
N LEU A 754 2.33 -37.24 3.90
CA LEU A 754 1.78 -36.34 2.85
C LEU A 754 0.40 -35.83 3.24
N TYR A 755 0.23 -34.52 3.23
CA TYR A 755 -1.00 -33.83 3.58
C TYR A 755 -1.41 -32.90 2.45
N THR A 756 -2.56 -33.16 1.83
CA THR A 756 -3.12 -32.32 0.77
C THR A 756 -4.41 -31.66 1.23
N GLN A 757 -4.53 -30.36 0.98
CA GLN A 757 -5.70 -29.59 1.43
C GLN A 757 -6.01 -28.44 0.48
N LEU A 758 -7.31 -28.12 0.39
CA LEU A 758 -7.82 -26.88 -0.21
C LEU A 758 -8.15 -25.91 0.91
N ASN A 759 -7.70 -24.67 0.80
CA ASN A 759 -7.99 -23.61 1.77
C ASN A 759 -8.51 -22.36 1.06
N ILE A 760 -9.46 -21.68 1.69
CA ILE A 760 -10.00 -20.39 1.28
C ILE A 760 -9.86 -19.44 2.47
N GLY A 761 -9.05 -18.38 2.33
CA GLY A 761 -8.77 -17.42 3.39
C GLY A 761 -7.42 -17.63 4.07
N TYR A 762 -7.28 -17.10 5.28
CA TYR A 762 -6.01 -17.01 6.01
C TYR A 762 -6.01 -17.93 7.23
N LEU A 763 -5.04 -18.83 7.28
CA LEU A 763 -4.75 -19.65 8.46
C LEU A 763 -3.67 -18.96 9.30
N ILE A 764 -4.08 -18.01 10.12
CA ILE A 764 -3.20 -17.18 10.96
C ILE A 764 -3.65 -17.25 12.41
N PHE A 765 -2.73 -17.65 13.27
CA PHE A 765 -2.90 -17.75 14.71
C PHE A 765 -2.21 -16.60 15.44
N LYS A 766 -2.68 -16.27 16.63
CA LYS A 766 -1.95 -15.37 17.52
C LYS A 766 -0.66 -16.05 17.98
N ARG A 767 0.44 -15.30 17.99
CA ARG A 767 1.74 -15.83 18.45
C ARG A 767 1.69 -16.15 19.94
N LYS A 768 2.27 -17.27 20.30
CA LYS A 768 2.47 -17.67 21.69
C LYS A 768 3.50 -16.75 22.36
N ALA A 769 3.34 -16.49 23.65
CA ALA A 769 4.25 -15.60 24.37
C ALA A 769 5.68 -16.11 24.34
N LEU A 770 5.89 -17.39 24.64
CA LEU A 770 7.24 -17.97 24.75
C LEU A 770 7.91 -18.27 23.40
N SER A 771 7.15 -18.30 22.29
CA SER A 771 7.68 -18.56 20.95
C SER A 771 7.93 -17.30 20.11
N ARG A 772 7.70 -16.11 20.70
CA ARG A 772 7.92 -14.83 20.02
C ARG A 772 9.40 -14.57 19.75
#